data_5735a89465c70bc24bacecdae4628595
#
_entry.id   5735a89465c70bc24bacecdae4628595
#
_cell.length_a   1.000
_cell.length_b   1.000
_cell.length_c   1.000
_cell.angle_alpha   90.00
_cell.angle_beta   90.00
_cell.angle_gamma   90.00
#
_symmetry.space_group_name_H-M   'P 1'
#
loop_
_entity.id
_entity.type
_entity.pdbx_description
1 polymer ?
#
loop_
_entity_poly.entity_id
_entity_poly.type
_entity_poly.pdbx_seq_one_letter_code
_entity_poly.pdbx_strand_id
1 'polypeptide(L)'
;MSKRKLFTAVLALASVCAGTAKTYEPVDYVSTLVGSESKHSLSTGNTYPAVAMPWGMNFWTPQTGKMGDGWTYTYSADKLRGFKQTHQPSPWINDYGQFAVMPEVGAPVFDEEKRASWFSHKAEVATPYYYRAYLADYDIVTEIAPTERAAIMRVTYPEAEQASFVVDAYDDGSYVKVLPEQNMVVGYTTKNNGGVPENFKNYFVLKFDRPFAYTSVVVNGEIKSGELVSQCNHAGAIVGFKTKRGEQLNVRIASSFISEEQAVENLKELGNDDFDAVKARGRKTWNDVLGKIEVKSHDIDHLRTFYSCLYRSVLFPRSFYEKNVQGEIVHYSPYNGEVLPGYMFTDTGFWDTFRCLFPLLNVMYPSMNEKMQAGLVNAYKESGFLPEWASPGHRGCMVGNNSASIVADAYLCGLKNYDAEKLWEAVVHGTKAVHPTVSSTGRLGYEYYNKLGYVPYDVKINENVARTLEYAYDDWCIYQFGKQLGKSKKELEPFRKRAFNYRNVFDKETNLMRGRLKNGEFQKPFSPLKWGDAFTEGNAWHYTWSVFHDPQGLIDLMGGKQVFNQMLDSVFNVPPLFDDSYYGAVIHEIREMQIMNMGNYAHGNQPVQHMIYLYGYSGEPWKTQYWIRQTMDRMYNANPDGYCGDEDNGQTSAWYVFSAMGFYPVCPGSGEYVLGAPRFDEMTLHLENGKSVSIKACNNEDENCYVKTLQLNGAPYTKNYVTRTDLMNGAQFVYDMASEPNKQRGTAESDAPYSFSKVKK
;
A
#
# COMPACT_ATOMS: atom_id res chain seq x y z
N MET A 1 1.56 -81.85 -43.94
CA MET A 1 0.64 -80.72 -44.10
C MET A 1 0.97 -79.73 -42.97
N SER A 2 1.72 -78.68 -43.28
CA SER A 2 2.25 -77.73 -42.31
C SER A 2 1.39 -76.48 -42.23
N LYS A 3 0.96 -76.11 -41.01
CA LYS A 3 0.30 -74.83 -40.74
C LYS A 3 1.37 -73.79 -40.37
N ARG A 4 1.66 -72.82 -41.24
CA ARG A 4 2.43 -71.62 -40.95
C ARG A 4 1.57 -70.65 -40.11
N LYS A 5 2.00 -70.31 -38.92
CA LYS A 5 1.46 -69.23 -38.13
C LYS A 5 2.16 -67.91 -38.56
N LEU A 6 1.37 -66.99 -39.01
CA LEU A 6 1.75 -65.60 -39.29
C LEU A 6 1.74 -64.83 -37.96
N PHE A 7 2.90 -64.33 -37.49
CA PHE A 7 3.00 -63.36 -36.36
C PHE A 7 3.00 -61.97 -36.94
N THR A 8 1.93 -61.25 -36.67
CA THR A 8 1.82 -59.81 -36.95
C THR A 8 2.30 -59.07 -35.71
N ALA A 9 3.48 -58.43 -35.78
CA ALA A 9 3.99 -57.54 -34.75
C ALA A 9 3.28 -56.17 -34.90
N VAL A 10 2.46 -55.81 -33.95
CA VAL A 10 1.90 -54.46 -33.80
C VAL A 10 2.91 -53.65 -32.97
N LEU A 11 3.66 -52.75 -33.61
CA LEU A 11 4.41 -51.71 -32.91
C LEU A 11 3.43 -50.63 -32.45
N ALA A 12 3.15 -50.62 -31.15
CA ALA A 12 2.46 -49.52 -30.51
C ALA A 12 3.49 -48.40 -30.28
N LEU A 13 3.45 -47.34 -31.11
CA LEU A 13 4.12 -46.07 -30.76
C LEU A 13 3.37 -45.43 -29.59
N ALA A 14 3.85 -45.59 -28.38
CA ALA A 14 3.48 -44.75 -27.25
C ALA A 14 4.15 -43.40 -27.40
N SER A 15 3.44 -42.43 -27.98
CA SER A 15 3.81 -41.03 -27.89
C SER A 15 3.65 -40.58 -26.45
N VAL A 16 4.77 -40.56 -25.72
CA VAL A 16 4.83 -39.91 -24.43
C VAL A 16 4.77 -38.41 -24.72
N CYS A 17 3.57 -37.82 -24.65
CA CYS A 17 3.42 -36.41 -24.45
C CYS A 17 3.97 -36.09 -23.06
N ALA A 18 5.27 -35.80 -22.99
CA ALA A 18 5.82 -35.08 -21.84
C ALA A 18 5.27 -33.66 -21.89
N GLY A 19 4.06 -33.49 -21.38
CA GLY A 19 3.58 -32.18 -20.99
C GLY A 19 4.56 -31.69 -19.93
N THR A 20 5.38 -30.70 -20.27
CA THR A 20 6.15 -29.96 -19.27
C THR A 20 5.13 -29.40 -18.30
N ALA A 21 5.10 -29.92 -17.06
CA ALA A 21 4.29 -29.37 -16.01
C ALA A 21 4.65 -27.87 -15.92
N LYS A 22 3.64 -26.99 -16.07
CA LYS A 22 3.84 -25.56 -16.01
C LYS A 22 4.38 -25.24 -14.61
N THR A 23 5.64 -24.80 -14.54
CA THR A 23 6.23 -24.34 -13.29
C THR A 23 5.61 -22.98 -12.99
N TYR A 24 4.86 -22.88 -11.89
CA TYR A 24 4.30 -21.62 -11.41
C TYR A 24 5.40 -20.82 -10.74
N GLU A 25 5.45 -19.53 -11.07
CA GLU A 25 6.32 -18.53 -10.45
C GLU A 25 5.51 -17.63 -9.52
N PRO A 26 6.10 -16.90 -8.57
CA PRO A 26 5.40 -16.04 -7.62
C PRO A 26 4.32 -15.15 -8.23
N VAL A 27 4.61 -14.53 -9.37
CA VAL A 27 3.67 -13.62 -10.06
C VAL A 27 2.43 -14.33 -10.60
N ASP A 28 2.47 -15.63 -10.83
CA ASP A 28 1.31 -16.40 -11.32
C ASP A 28 0.23 -16.59 -10.25
N TYR A 29 0.58 -16.41 -8.97
CA TYR A 29 -0.36 -16.46 -7.86
C TYR A 29 -1.03 -15.11 -7.58
N VAL A 30 -0.51 -13.99 -8.12
CA VAL A 30 -1.04 -12.66 -7.87
C VAL A 30 -2.38 -12.46 -8.55
N SER A 31 -3.38 -12.04 -7.79
CA SER A 31 -4.63 -11.47 -8.29
C SER A 31 -4.64 -9.97 -8.04
N THR A 32 -4.57 -9.17 -9.12
CA THR A 32 -4.68 -7.71 -9.02
C THR A 32 -6.10 -7.24 -8.72
N LEU A 33 -7.08 -8.15 -8.79
CA LEU A 33 -8.50 -7.88 -8.53
C LEU A 33 -8.87 -7.93 -7.06
N VAL A 34 -7.99 -8.43 -6.18
CA VAL A 34 -8.26 -8.49 -4.73
C VAL A 34 -8.50 -7.09 -4.17
N GLY A 35 -9.62 -6.92 -3.47
CA GLY A 35 -10.01 -5.64 -2.86
C GLY A 35 -10.76 -4.68 -3.78
N SER A 36 -11.12 -5.10 -5.01
CA SER A 36 -11.77 -4.24 -6.00
C SER A 36 -13.31 -4.27 -5.99
N GLU A 37 -13.92 -5.07 -5.10
CA GLU A 37 -15.39 -5.10 -4.90
C GLU A 37 -15.79 -4.18 -3.74
N SER A 38 -15.40 -2.93 -3.79
CA SER A 38 -15.68 -1.94 -2.74
C SER A 38 -16.70 -0.91 -3.19
N LYS A 39 -17.34 -0.30 -2.19
CA LYS A 39 -18.25 0.84 -2.37
C LYS A 39 -18.12 1.81 -1.19
N HIS A 40 -18.59 3.04 -1.36
CA HIS A 40 -18.52 4.09 -0.35
C HIS A 40 -18.94 3.66 1.07
N SER A 41 -19.92 2.77 1.20
CA SER A 41 -20.47 2.37 2.51
C SER A 41 -19.83 1.10 3.10
N LEU A 42 -18.95 0.43 2.36
CA LEU A 42 -18.28 -0.80 2.78
C LEU A 42 -17.01 -1.01 1.94
N SER A 43 -15.87 -0.96 2.58
CA SER A 43 -14.61 -1.31 1.95
C SER A 43 -14.30 -2.80 2.09
N THR A 44 -13.84 -3.38 1.01
CA THR A 44 -13.22 -4.71 0.96
C THR A 44 -11.82 -4.64 0.37
N GLY A 45 -11.19 -3.46 0.50
CA GLY A 45 -9.84 -3.14 0.03
C GLY A 45 -9.72 -1.74 -0.55
N ASN A 46 -10.78 -1.21 -1.17
CA ASN A 46 -10.75 0.07 -1.89
C ASN A 46 -9.61 0.15 -2.92
N THR A 47 -9.37 -0.96 -3.62
CA THR A 47 -8.31 -1.09 -4.62
C THR A 47 -8.86 -1.13 -6.04
N TYR A 48 -7.97 -1.11 -6.99
CA TYR A 48 -8.22 -1.36 -8.41
C TYR A 48 -7.12 -2.28 -8.97
N PRO A 49 -7.33 -2.96 -10.11
CA PRO A 49 -6.29 -3.77 -10.74
C PRO A 49 -5.17 -2.88 -11.27
N ALA A 50 -4.13 -2.69 -10.47
CA ALA A 50 -2.98 -1.87 -10.83
C ALA A 50 -2.04 -2.66 -11.76
N VAL A 51 -2.01 -2.28 -13.02
CA VAL A 51 -1.08 -2.79 -14.04
C VAL A 51 0.11 -1.83 -14.07
N ALA A 52 1.19 -2.19 -13.40
CA ALA A 52 2.31 -1.31 -13.11
C ALA A 52 3.59 -2.09 -12.81
N MET A 53 4.73 -1.41 -12.79
CA MET A 53 5.96 -1.95 -12.21
C MET A 53 6.00 -1.73 -10.68
N PRO A 54 6.79 -2.50 -9.93
CA PRO A 54 6.98 -2.26 -8.51
C PRO A 54 7.43 -0.80 -8.27
N TRP A 55 6.73 -0.09 -7.38
CA TRP A 55 6.96 1.34 -7.10
C TRP A 55 6.99 2.24 -8.33
N GLY A 56 6.36 1.82 -9.45
CA GLY A 56 6.35 2.58 -10.70
C GLY A 56 5.70 3.95 -10.58
N MET A 57 6.06 4.89 -11.44
CA MET A 57 5.46 6.22 -11.46
C MET A 57 4.03 6.17 -11.97
N ASN A 58 3.79 5.44 -13.07
CA ASN A 58 2.48 5.36 -13.71
C ASN A 58 1.85 4.00 -13.52
N PHE A 59 0.59 3.98 -13.07
CA PHE A 59 -0.24 2.80 -13.05
C PHE A 59 -1.30 2.86 -14.14
N TRP A 60 -1.66 1.72 -14.69
CA TRP A 60 -2.77 1.57 -15.61
C TRP A 60 -3.86 0.72 -14.98
N THR A 61 -5.11 1.08 -15.26
CA THR A 61 -6.27 0.30 -14.81
C THR A 61 -7.40 0.41 -15.83
N PRO A 62 -8.22 -0.65 -16.02
CA PRO A 62 -9.50 -0.50 -16.68
C PRO A 62 -10.38 0.46 -15.87
N GLN A 63 -11.17 1.27 -16.56
CA GLN A 63 -12.04 2.25 -15.92
C GLN A 63 -13.50 1.81 -16.03
N THR A 64 -14.15 1.58 -14.88
CA THR A 64 -15.59 1.32 -14.81
C THR A 64 -16.37 2.51 -14.24
N GLY A 65 -15.74 3.26 -13.31
CA GLY A 65 -16.28 4.48 -12.72
C GLY A 65 -16.26 5.67 -13.67
N LYS A 66 -17.00 6.71 -13.33
CA LYS A 66 -17.01 7.98 -14.09
C LYS A 66 -15.71 8.74 -13.88
N MET A 67 -15.42 9.68 -14.78
CA MET A 67 -14.34 10.64 -14.60
C MET A 67 -14.49 11.38 -13.25
N GLY A 68 -13.43 11.39 -12.46
CA GLY A 68 -13.44 12.01 -11.12
C GLY A 68 -14.01 11.13 -10.00
N ASP A 69 -14.55 9.95 -10.30
CA ASP A 69 -14.98 8.99 -9.30
C ASP A 69 -13.78 8.36 -8.59
N GLY A 70 -13.82 8.32 -7.25
CA GLY A 70 -12.82 7.65 -6.45
C GLY A 70 -12.78 6.13 -6.67
N TRP A 71 -13.93 5.50 -6.96
CA TRP A 71 -14.01 4.09 -7.34
C TRP A 71 -13.79 3.93 -8.85
N THR A 72 -12.54 4.13 -9.28
CA THR A 72 -12.16 4.10 -10.69
C THR A 72 -12.41 2.74 -11.36
N TYR A 73 -12.38 1.66 -10.59
CA TYR A 73 -12.77 0.30 -11.00
C TYR A 73 -13.53 -0.37 -9.87
N THR A 74 -14.66 -1.01 -10.20
CA THR A 74 -15.43 -1.87 -9.30
C THR A 74 -15.66 -3.21 -9.98
N TYR A 75 -15.35 -4.31 -9.31
CA TYR A 75 -15.41 -5.65 -9.89
C TYR A 75 -16.82 -6.05 -10.39
N SER A 76 -17.87 -5.67 -9.67
CA SER A 76 -19.26 -5.96 -10.08
C SER A 76 -19.76 -5.15 -11.29
N ALA A 77 -18.98 -4.20 -11.80
CA ALA A 77 -19.34 -3.47 -13.01
C ALA A 77 -19.17 -4.34 -14.27
N ASP A 78 -20.02 -4.12 -15.26
CA ASP A 78 -20.12 -4.92 -16.48
C ASP A 78 -19.70 -4.16 -17.75
N LYS A 79 -19.31 -2.87 -17.62
CA LYS A 79 -18.85 -2.04 -18.73
C LYS A 79 -17.55 -1.31 -18.40
N LEU A 80 -16.67 -1.26 -19.41
CA LEU A 80 -15.46 -0.45 -19.41
C LEU A 80 -15.68 0.86 -20.18
N ARG A 81 -15.34 1.99 -19.55
CA ARG A 81 -15.42 3.35 -20.12
C ARG A 81 -14.13 3.75 -20.84
N GLY A 82 -13.03 3.05 -20.54
CA GLY A 82 -11.70 3.27 -21.08
C GLY A 82 -10.62 2.54 -20.28
N PHE A 83 -9.38 2.86 -20.63
CA PHE A 83 -8.18 2.41 -19.92
C PHE A 83 -7.48 3.66 -19.41
N LYS A 84 -7.38 3.78 -18.10
CA LYS A 84 -6.96 4.99 -17.40
C LYS A 84 -5.50 4.87 -16.94
N GLN A 85 -4.68 5.88 -17.25
CA GLN A 85 -3.47 6.10 -16.46
C GLN A 85 -3.88 6.75 -15.15
N THR A 86 -3.44 6.22 -14.03
CA THR A 86 -3.89 6.64 -12.69
C THR A 86 -2.72 6.78 -11.72
N HIS A 87 -2.85 7.75 -10.83
CA HIS A 87 -1.94 7.98 -9.70
C HIS A 87 -2.70 7.92 -8.37
N GLN A 88 -3.91 7.35 -8.39
CA GLN A 88 -4.76 7.28 -7.22
C GLN A 88 -4.17 6.37 -6.13
N PRO A 89 -3.97 6.85 -4.89
CA PRO A 89 -3.58 6.02 -3.75
C PRO A 89 -4.78 5.35 -3.08
N SER A 90 -5.91 6.03 -3.01
CA SER A 90 -7.16 5.53 -2.46
C SER A 90 -8.34 6.33 -3.01
N PRO A 91 -9.60 5.80 -2.94
CA PRO A 91 -10.78 6.55 -3.39
C PRO A 91 -11.00 7.85 -2.60
N TRP A 92 -10.61 7.91 -1.33
CA TRP A 92 -10.80 9.06 -0.44
C TRP A 92 -9.90 10.24 -0.80
N ILE A 93 -8.65 9.96 -1.17
CA ILE A 93 -7.67 10.94 -1.62
C ILE A 93 -7.90 11.30 -3.09
N ASN A 94 -8.40 10.34 -3.87
CA ASN A 94 -8.64 10.41 -5.30
C ASN A 94 -7.35 10.58 -6.13
N ASP A 95 -7.43 11.04 -7.36
CA ASP A 95 -6.40 10.92 -8.39
C ASP A 95 -5.81 12.29 -8.79
N TYR A 96 -4.70 12.28 -9.48
CA TYR A 96 -4.07 13.47 -10.05
C TYR A 96 -3.33 13.14 -11.35
N GLY A 97 -3.36 14.05 -12.31
CA GLY A 97 -2.65 13.90 -13.58
C GLY A 97 -3.14 12.71 -14.44
N GLN A 98 -4.37 12.27 -14.20
CA GLN A 98 -4.95 11.13 -14.90
C GLN A 98 -5.49 11.52 -16.28
N PHE A 99 -5.45 10.58 -17.22
CA PHE A 99 -6.13 10.61 -18.51
C PHE A 99 -6.55 9.20 -18.91
N ALA A 100 -7.47 9.09 -19.88
CA ALA A 100 -7.95 7.80 -20.35
C ALA A 100 -7.84 7.65 -21.87
N VAL A 101 -7.80 6.40 -22.33
CA VAL A 101 -7.83 6.05 -23.74
C VAL A 101 -8.89 4.97 -23.98
N MET A 102 -9.47 4.98 -25.20
CA MET A 102 -10.47 3.98 -25.58
C MET A 102 -10.40 3.70 -27.07
N PRO A 103 -10.19 2.45 -27.51
CA PRO A 103 -10.36 2.05 -28.91
C PRO A 103 -11.84 1.81 -29.22
N GLU A 104 -12.27 2.18 -30.41
CA GLU A 104 -13.65 2.10 -30.87
C GLU A 104 -13.76 1.66 -32.32
N VAL A 105 -14.94 1.22 -32.71
CA VAL A 105 -15.33 0.95 -34.12
C VAL A 105 -16.69 1.61 -34.41
N GLY A 106 -16.84 2.21 -35.58
CA GLY A 106 -18.01 2.95 -35.98
C GLY A 106 -17.82 4.46 -35.82
N ALA A 107 -18.92 5.20 -35.75
CA ALA A 107 -18.86 6.64 -35.56
C ALA A 107 -18.22 6.96 -34.20
N PRO A 108 -17.18 7.81 -34.16
CA PRO A 108 -16.45 8.10 -32.91
C PRO A 108 -17.36 8.71 -31.85
N VAL A 109 -17.18 8.25 -30.61
CA VAL A 109 -17.92 8.70 -29.41
C VAL A 109 -16.95 9.16 -28.34
N PHE A 110 -16.99 10.44 -27.97
CA PHE A 110 -16.12 10.96 -26.92
C PHE A 110 -16.72 10.84 -25.52
N ASP A 111 -18.04 10.91 -25.40
CA ASP A 111 -18.74 10.78 -24.12
C ASP A 111 -18.46 9.42 -23.47
N GLU A 112 -17.89 9.44 -22.26
CA GLU A 112 -17.39 8.23 -21.59
C GLU A 112 -18.48 7.20 -21.23
N GLU A 113 -19.72 7.64 -21.04
CA GLU A 113 -20.84 6.75 -20.72
C GLU A 113 -21.37 6.08 -21.99
N LYS A 114 -21.42 6.82 -23.11
CA LYS A 114 -21.89 6.31 -24.40
C LYS A 114 -20.87 5.40 -25.07
N ARG A 115 -19.55 5.67 -24.89
CA ARG A 115 -18.48 4.81 -25.42
C ARG A 115 -18.24 3.55 -24.60
N ALA A 116 -18.83 3.44 -23.39
CA ALA A 116 -18.61 2.30 -22.52
C ALA A 116 -19.06 0.97 -23.16
N SER A 117 -18.18 -0.01 -23.16
CA SER A 117 -18.40 -1.33 -23.75
C SER A 117 -18.56 -2.41 -22.71
N TRP A 118 -19.46 -3.35 -22.96
CA TRP A 118 -19.59 -4.58 -22.17
C TRP A 118 -18.29 -5.38 -22.23
N PHE A 119 -17.93 -5.97 -21.09
CA PHE A 119 -16.84 -6.92 -20.97
C PHE A 119 -17.20 -8.05 -20.00
N SER A 120 -16.34 -9.06 -19.90
CA SER A 120 -16.56 -10.19 -19.00
C SER A 120 -15.28 -10.59 -18.31
N HIS A 121 -15.34 -10.79 -17.00
CA HIS A 121 -14.22 -11.31 -16.20
C HIS A 121 -13.75 -12.69 -16.67
N LYS A 122 -14.58 -13.47 -17.38
CA LYS A 122 -14.18 -14.76 -17.99
C LYS A 122 -13.20 -14.59 -19.16
N ALA A 123 -13.19 -13.41 -19.77
CA ALA A 123 -12.30 -13.05 -20.89
C ALA A 123 -11.24 -12.00 -20.46
N GLU A 124 -11.35 -11.50 -19.24
CA GLU A 124 -10.38 -10.58 -18.63
C GLU A 124 -9.12 -11.32 -18.16
N VAL A 125 -7.96 -10.71 -18.39
CA VAL A 125 -6.70 -11.14 -17.76
C VAL A 125 -6.15 -9.94 -17.03
N ALA A 126 -6.02 -10.04 -15.72
CA ALA A 126 -5.55 -8.97 -14.85
C ALA A 126 -4.36 -9.46 -14.02
N THR A 127 -3.16 -9.13 -14.46
CA THR A 127 -1.89 -9.42 -13.78
C THR A 127 -1.11 -8.13 -13.52
N PRO A 128 -0.12 -8.10 -12.65
CA PRO A 128 0.65 -6.88 -12.38
C PRO A 128 1.31 -6.25 -13.62
N TYR A 129 1.75 -7.08 -14.56
CA TYR A 129 2.55 -6.71 -15.73
C TYR A 129 1.79 -6.78 -17.06
N TYR A 130 0.50 -7.14 -17.04
CA TYR A 130 -0.30 -7.35 -18.24
C TYR A 130 -1.78 -7.32 -17.93
N TYR A 131 -2.52 -6.54 -18.71
CA TYR A 131 -3.97 -6.53 -18.69
C TYR A 131 -4.52 -6.82 -20.08
N ARG A 132 -5.65 -7.52 -20.16
CA ARG A 132 -6.38 -7.82 -21.39
C ARG A 132 -7.87 -7.79 -21.14
N ALA A 133 -8.60 -7.11 -22.02
CA ALA A 133 -10.07 -7.14 -22.05
C ALA A 133 -10.58 -7.30 -23.50
N TYR A 134 -11.74 -7.93 -23.63
CA TYR A 134 -12.53 -7.95 -24.85
C TYR A 134 -13.69 -6.95 -24.73
N LEU A 135 -13.74 -5.98 -25.61
CA LEU A 135 -14.77 -4.94 -25.68
C LEU A 135 -15.88 -5.42 -26.63
N ALA A 136 -16.98 -5.93 -26.08
CA ALA A 136 -17.98 -6.67 -26.82
C ALA A 136 -18.77 -5.80 -27.82
N ASP A 137 -19.02 -4.52 -27.48
CA ASP A 137 -19.76 -3.61 -28.37
C ASP A 137 -18.97 -3.24 -29.63
N TYR A 138 -17.64 -3.42 -29.59
CA TYR A 138 -16.73 -3.04 -30.67
C TYR A 138 -16.01 -4.21 -31.34
N ASP A 139 -16.17 -5.43 -30.83
CA ASP A 139 -15.39 -6.61 -31.27
C ASP A 139 -13.87 -6.37 -31.21
N ILE A 140 -13.40 -5.70 -30.16
CA ILE A 140 -12.00 -5.30 -29.96
C ILE A 140 -11.37 -6.07 -28.82
N VAL A 141 -10.13 -6.55 -29.00
CA VAL A 141 -9.27 -6.99 -27.89
C VAL A 141 -8.25 -5.89 -27.59
N THR A 142 -8.22 -5.42 -26.34
CA THR A 142 -7.24 -4.44 -25.85
C THR A 142 -6.32 -5.09 -24.84
N GLU A 143 -5.02 -4.87 -25.00
CA GLU A 143 -3.95 -5.38 -24.14
C GLU A 143 -3.03 -4.24 -23.72
N ILE A 144 -2.51 -4.28 -22.48
CA ILE A 144 -1.59 -3.26 -21.92
C ILE A 144 -0.44 -3.98 -21.21
N ALA A 145 0.80 -3.51 -21.47
CA ALA A 145 2.01 -3.92 -20.76
C ALA A 145 2.80 -2.67 -20.33
N PRO A 146 3.02 -2.44 -19.02
CA PRO A 146 3.64 -1.23 -18.48
C PRO A 146 5.15 -1.33 -18.33
N THR A 147 5.80 -0.16 -18.24
CA THR A 147 7.10 0.07 -17.62
C THR A 147 6.93 1.03 -16.42
N GLU A 148 8.01 1.58 -15.86
CA GLU A 148 7.89 2.50 -14.73
C GLU A 148 7.12 3.78 -15.08
N ARG A 149 7.37 4.36 -16.29
CA ARG A 149 6.82 5.66 -16.75
C ARG A 149 6.11 5.57 -18.08
N ALA A 150 6.20 4.42 -18.76
CA ALA A 150 5.58 4.20 -20.05
C ALA A 150 4.71 2.94 -20.06
N ALA A 151 4.01 2.70 -21.17
CA ALA A 151 3.30 1.47 -21.45
C ALA A 151 3.24 1.25 -22.97
N ILE A 152 3.05 0.00 -23.38
CA ILE A 152 2.64 -0.34 -24.73
C ILE A 152 1.24 -0.94 -24.69
N MET A 153 0.36 -0.43 -25.56
CA MET A 153 -0.96 -1.02 -25.80
C MET A 153 -0.96 -1.74 -27.14
N ARG A 154 -1.59 -2.90 -27.19
CA ARG A 154 -1.89 -3.62 -28.43
C ARG A 154 -3.40 -3.75 -28.55
N VAL A 155 -3.95 -3.21 -29.64
CA VAL A 155 -5.38 -3.25 -29.93
C VAL A 155 -5.60 -4.11 -31.16
N THR A 156 -6.39 -5.16 -31.04
CA THR A 156 -6.77 -6.02 -32.17
C THR A 156 -8.17 -5.65 -32.61
N TYR A 157 -8.29 -5.15 -33.83
CA TYR A 157 -9.53 -4.66 -34.41
C TYR A 157 -10.24 -5.71 -35.28
N PRO A 158 -11.57 -5.61 -35.46
CA PRO A 158 -12.29 -6.26 -36.55
C PRO A 158 -12.00 -5.56 -37.86
N GLU A 159 -12.59 -6.05 -38.95
CA GLU A 159 -12.63 -5.31 -40.23
C GLU A 159 -13.57 -4.10 -40.09
N ALA A 160 -13.03 -2.90 -40.30
CA ALA A 160 -13.78 -1.66 -40.16
C ALA A 160 -13.25 -0.54 -41.07
N GLU A 161 -14.18 0.15 -41.73
CA GLU A 161 -13.86 1.39 -42.47
C GLU A 161 -13.57 2.57 -41.53
N GLN A 162 -14.14 2.53 -40.32
CA GLN A 162 -13.97 3.52 -39.25
C GLN A 162 -13.61 2.81 -37.96
N ALA A 163 -12.32 2.59 -37.71
CA ALA A 163 -11.75 2.26 -36.40
C ALA A 163 -11.11 3.52 -35.84
N SER A 164 -11.18 3.72 -34.56
CA SER A 164 -10.59 4.91 -33.92
C SER A 164 -9.95 4.58 -32.55
N PHE A 165 -9.13 5.54 -32.12
CA PHE A 165 -8.52 5.54 -30.80
C PHE A 165 -8.77 6.91 -30.17
N VAL A 166 -9.52 6.93 -29.06
CA VAL A 166 -9.87 8.13 -28.31
C VAL A 166 -8.80 8.39 -27.25
N VAL A 167 -8.37 9.65 -27.14
CA VAL A 167 -7.53 10.16 -26.04
C VAL A 167 -8.35 11.20 -25.30
N ASP A 168 -8.65 10.95 -24.06
CA ASP A 168 -9.47 11.77 -23.18
C ASP A 168 -8.56 12.38 -22.09
N ALA A 169 -8.24 13.66 -22.22
CA ALA A 169 -7.33 14.36 -21.32
C ALA A 169 -8.01 14.92 -20.06
N TYR A 170 -9.29 14.60 -19.86
CA TYR A 170 -10.14 14.97 -18.72
C TYR A 170 -10.41 16.48 -18.58
N ASP A 171 -11.34 16.80 -17.71
CA ASP A 171 -11.73 18.18 -17.39
C ASP A 171 -10.74 18.88 -16.41
N ASP A 172 -11.09 20.08 -15.96
CA ASP A 172 -10.31 20.99 -15.12
C ASP A 172 -9.11 21.65 -15.84
N GLY A 173 -9.09 21.60 -17.16
CA GLY A 173 -8.06 22.20 -18.00
C GLY A 173 -7.14 21.16 -18.63
N SER A 174 -7.21 21.06 -19.94
CA SER A 174 -6.37 20.11 -20.69
C SER A 174 -6.01 20.64 -22.08
N TYR A 175 -4.99 20.04 -22.64
CA TYR A 175 -4.45 20.36 -23.97
C TYR A 175 -4.14 19.07 -24.70
N VAL A 176 -4.51 19.03 -26.00
CA VAL A 176 -4.16 17.93 -26.89
C VAL A 176 -3.75 18.48 -28.24
N LYS A 177 -2.70 17.90 -28.83
CA LYS A 177 -2.24 18.19 -30.18
C LYS A 177 -1.99 16.89 -30.93
N VAL A 178 -2.58 16.77 -32.11
CA VAL A 178 -2.33 15.67 -33.07
C VAL A 178 -1.20 16.06 -34.00
N LEU A 179 -0.23 15.17 -34.18
CA LEU A 179 0.95 15.34 -35.04
C LEU A 179 0.93 14.23 -36.14
N PRO A 180 0.14 14.39 -37.23
CA PRO A 180 -0.07 13.31 -38.18
C PRO A 180 1.22 12.83 -38.84
N GLU A 181 2.14 13.74 -39.18
CA GLU A 181 3.42 13.43 -39.83
C GLU A 181 4.35 12.59 -38.95
N GLN A 182 4.10 12.57 -37.63
CA GLN A 182 4.87 11.80 -36.65
C GLN A 182 4.10 10.59 -36.14
N ASN A 183 2.84 10.40 -36.55
CA ASN A 183 1.91 9.41 -36.01
C ASN A 183 1.79 9.55 -34.45
N MET A 184 1.66 10.77 -33.96
CA MET A 184 1.68 11.06 -32.51
C MET A 184 0.49 11.91 -32.08
N VAL A 185 0.11 11.72 -30.82
CA VAL A 185 -0.73 12.63 -30.05
C VAL A 185 0.06 13.05 -28.83
N VAL A 186 0.15 14.34 -28.56
CA VAL A 186 0.78 14.91 -27.36
C VAL A 186 -0.22 15.78 -26.62
N GLY A 187 -0.02 15.98 -25.35
CA GLY A 187 -0.89 16.84 -24.56
C GLY A 187 -0.52 16.90 -23.10
N TYR A 188 -1.39 17.54 -22.33
CA TYR A 188 -1.31 17.51 -20.86
C TYR A 188 -2.70 17.57 -20.24
N THR A 189 -2.79 17.09 -19.01
CA THR A 189 -3.92 17.27 -18.11
C THR A 189 -3.47 18.04 -16.86
N THR A 190 -4.35 18.90 -16.35
CA THR A 190 -4.18 19.54 -15.03
C THR A 190 -5.12 18.92 -13.99
N LYS A 191 -5.87 17.89 -14.37
CA LYS A 191 -6.82 17.21 -13.47
C LYS A 191 -6.12 16.77 -12.20
N ASN A 192 -6.64 17.18 -11.05
CA ASN A 192 -6.10 16.81 -9.76
C ASN A 192 -7.18 16.95 -8.67
N ASN A 193 -6.90 16.40 -7.50
CA ASN A 193 -7.78 16.49 -6.34
C ASN A 193 -7.06 17.16 -5.14
N GLY A 194 -6.12 18.06 -5.41
CA GLY A 194 -5.33 18.80 -4.42
C GLY A 194 -3.92 18.26 -4.23
N GLY A 195 -3.17 18.91 -3.33
CA GLY A 195 -1.77 18.56 -3.06
C GLY A 195 -0.82 18.89 -4.21
N VAL A 196 -1.13 19.90 -5.05
CA VAL A 196 -0.33 20.30 -6.20
C VAL A 196 -0.10 21.81 -6.23
N PRO A 197 1.06 22.28 -6.74
CA PRO A 197 1.29 23.69 -7.10
C PRO A 197 0.42 24.12 -8.29
N GLU A 198 0.28 25.45 -8.47
CA GLU A 198 -0.54 26.05 -9.55
C GLU A 198 -0.09 25.68 -10.98
N ASN A 199 1.21 25.42 -11.16
CA ASN A 199 1.77 25.04 -12.47
C ASN A 199 1.74 23.54 -12.75
N PHE A 200 1.04 22.75 -11.92
CA PHE A 200 0.95 21.29 -12.09
C PHE A 200 0.39 20.88 -13.42
N LYS A 201 1.08 19.95 -14.07
CA LYS A 201 0.65 19.26 -15.29
C LYS A 201 1.19 17.85 -15.33
N ASN A 202 0.43 16.94 -15.90
CA ASN A 202 0.94 15.67 -16.37
C ASN A 202 0.93 15.70 -17.90
N TYR A 203 2.11 15.79 -18.51
CA TYR A 203 2.30 15.75 -19.96
C TYR A 203 2.30 14.32 -20.42
N PHE A 204 1.66 14.04 -21.55
CA PHE A 204 1.64 12.71 -22.15
C PHE A 204 1.96 12.72 -23.62
N VAL A 205 2.47 11.59 -24.09
CA VAL A 205 2.77 11.32 -25.51
C VAL A 205 2.27 9.92 -25.86
N LEU A 206 1.54 9.82 -26.97
CA LEU A 206 1.13 8.56 -27.58
C LEU A 206 1.73 8.49 -28.98
N LYS A 207 2.50 7.42 -29.25
CA LYS A 207 3.08 7.16 -30.57
C LYS A 207 2.49 5.89 -31.16
N PHE A 208 1.89 6.04 -32.34
CA PHE A 208 1.20 4.98 -33.05
C PHE A 208 2.14 4.34 -34.09
N ASP A 209 1.99 3.06 -34.36
CA ASP A 209 2.83 2.30 -35.29
C ASP A 209 2.44 2.49 -36.74
N ARG A 210 1.44 3.35 -37.06
CA ARG A 210 0.94 3.61 -38.40
C ARG A 210 0.36 5.01 -38.58
N PRO A 211 0.24 5.52 -39.80
CA PRO A 211 -0.38 6.80 -40.08
C PRO A 211 -1.90 6.79 -39.81
N PHE A 212 -2.42 7.97 -39.50
CA PHE A 212 -3.83 8.20 -39.28
C PHE A 212 -4.57 8.33 -40.64
N ALA A 213 -5.74 7.69 -40.77
CA ALA A 213 -6.64 7.86 -41.91
C ALA A 213 -7.47 9.14 -41.79
N TYR A 214 -7.79 9.54 -40.55
CA TYR A 214 -8.46 10.80 -40.21
C TYR A 214 -8.11 11.23 -38.81
N THR A 215 -8.30 12.51 -38.52
CA THR A 215 -8.02 13.09 -37.20
C THR A 215 -9.14 14.04 -36.76
N SER A 216 -9.40 14.12 -35.50
CA SER A 216 -10.27 15.10 -34.88
C SER A 216 -9.71 15.47 -33.52
N VAL A 217 -10.01 16.67 -33.03
CA VAL A 217 -9.87 17.03 -31.63
C VAL A 217 -11.24 17.24 -31.03
N VAL A 218 -11.29 17.24 -29.71
CA VAL A 218 -12.52 17.47 -28.95
C VAL A 218 -12.37 18.72 -28.11
N VAL A 219 -13.37 19.58 -28.16
CA VAL A 219 -13.46 20.83 -27.42
C VAL A 219 -14.71 20.78 -26.55
N ASN A 220 -14.54 20.52 -25.25
CA ASN A 220 -15.66 20.44 -24.27
C ASN A 220 -16.80 19.50 -24.74
N GLY A 221 -16.44 18.30 -25.23
CA GLY A 221 -17.36 17.27 -25.70
C GLY A 221 -17.75 17.39 -27.18
N GLU A 222 -17.43 18.49 -27.89
CA GLU A 222 -17.72 18.68 -29.32
C GLU A 222 -16.55 18.19 -30.18
N ILE A 223 -16.83 17.24 -31.09
CA ILE A 223 -15.83 16.70 -32.01
C ILE A 223 -15.60 17.67 -33.18
N LYS A 224 -14.38 18.14 -33.38
CA LYS A 224 -13.92 19.04 -34.44
C LYS A 224 -13.08 18.27 -35.46
N SER A 225 -13.72 17.84 -36.53
CA SER A 225 -13.07 17.05 -37.59
C SER A 225 -12.02 17.85 -38.34
N GLY A 226 -10.83 17.28 -38.54
CA GLY A 226 -9.71 17.88 -39.24
C GLY A 226 -8.93 18.94 -38.48
N GLU A 227 -9.41 19.36 -37.29
CA GLU A 227 -8.62 20.19 -36.39
C GLU A 227 -7.56 19.33 -35.64
N LEU A 228 -6.41 19.96 -35.36
CA LEU A 228 -5.24 19.26 -34.81
C LEU A 228 -4.87 19.71 -33.39
N VAL A 229 -5.51 20.75 -32.86
CA VAL A 229 -5.20 21.30 -31.51
C VAL A 229 -6.48 21.62 -30.76
N SER A 230 -6.53 21.22 -29.54
CA SER A 230 -7.57 21.61 -28.56
C SER A 230 -6.92 22.02 -27.26
N GLN A 231 -7.30 23.20 -26.74
CA GLN A 231 -6.96 23.65 -25.40
C GLN A 231 -8.20 24.28 -24.77
N CYS A 232 -8.77 23.59 -23.79
CA CYS A 232 -10.03 24.00 -23.19
C CYS A 232 -10.20 23.33 -21.81
N ASN A 233 -11.39 23.46 -21.21
CA ASN A 233 -11.64 22.78 -19.95
C ASN A 233 -11.56 21.25 -20.06
N HIS A 234 -12.07 20.67 -21.15
CA HIS A 234 -12.03 19.23 -21.42
C HIS A 234 -11.64 18.97 -22.87
N ALA A 235 -10.34 18.80 -23.10
CA ALA A 235 -9.77 18.51 -24.40
C ALA A 235 -9.64 16.99 -24.64
N GLY A 236 -9.73 16.59 -25.90
CA GLY A 236 -9.47 15.22 -26.32
C GLY A 236 -9.01 15.15 -27.77
N ALA A 237 -8.57 13.97 -28.19
CA ALA A 237 -8.27 13.66 -29.59
C ALA A 237 -8.90 12.34 -30.00
N ILE A 238 -9.24 12.24 -31.30
CA ILE A 238 -9.70 11.00 -31.90
C ILE A 238 -8.87 10.83 -33.20
N VAL A 239 -8.11 9.74 -33.24
CA VAL A 239 -7.32 9.36 -34.40
C VAL A 239 -7.89 8.09 -35.00
N GLY A 240 -8.09 8.08 -36.32
CA GLY A 240 -8.83 7.03 -37.02
C GLY A 240 -7.99 6.22 -37.97
N PHE A 241 -8.47 5.00 -38.24
CA PHE A 241 -7.82 3.99 -39.06
C PHE A 241 -8.85 3.26 -39.93
N LYS A 242 -8.37 2.63 -41.01
CA LYS A 242 -9.08 1.52 -41.66
C LYS A 242 -8.40 0.24 -41.26
N THR A 243 -9.18 -0.75 -40.89
CA THR A 243 -8.63 -2.01 -40.35
C THR A 243 -9.20 -3.22 -41.10
N LYS A 244 -8.38 -4.26 -41.17
CA LYS A 244 -8.78 -5.61 -41.57
C LYS A 244 -9.06 -6.44 -40.31
N ARG A 245 -9.78 -7.54 -40.47
CA ARG A 245 -10.07 -8.45 -39.33
C ARG A 245 -8.78 -9.00 -38.72
N GLY A 246 -8.62 -8.82 -37.43
CA GLY A 246 -7.45 -9.28 -36.65
C GLY A 246 -6.24 -8.37 -36.79
N GLU A 247 -6.38 -7.20 -37.39
CA GLU A 247 -5.30 -6.25 -37.53
C GLU A 247 -4.95 -5.59 -36.21
N GLN A 248 -3.66 -5.56 -35.86
CA GLN A 248 -3.14 -5.03 -34.61
C GLN A 248 -2.60 -3.63 -34.78
N LEU A 249 -2.98 -2.74 -33.86
CA LEU A 249 -2.42 -1.41 -33.68
C LEU A 249 -1.61 -1.42 -32.38
N ASN A 250 -0.34 -0.98 -32.44
CA ASN A 250 0.47 -0.79 -31.26
C ASN A 250 0.62 0.70 -30.96
N VAL A 251 0.35 1.06 -29.70
CA VAL A 251 0.46 2.44 -29.21
C VAL A 251 1.44 2.46 -28.06
N ARG A 252 2.51 3.24 -28.18
CA ARG A 252 3.50 3.49 -27.13
C ARG A 252 3.13 4.76 -26.40
N ILE A 253 2.98 4.70 -25.09
CA ILE A 253 2.46 5.79 -24.27
C ILE A 253 3.45 6.07 -23.16
N ALA A 254 3.75 7.34 -22.89
CA ALA A 254 4.49 7.76 -21.71
C ALA A 254 3.95 9.09 -21.19
N SER A 255 4.25 9.39 -19.96
CA SER A 255 3.93 10.69 -19.35
C SER A 255 5.09 11.24 -18.52
N SER A 256 4.99 12.52 -18.17
CA SER A 256 5.96 13.24 -17.36
C SER A 256 5.27 14.37 -16.60
N PHE A 257 5.67 14.60 -15.36
CA PHE A 257 5.26 15.80 -14.61
C PHE A 257 6.16 17.02 -14.90
N ILE A 258 7.22 16.85 -15.71
CA ILE A 258 8.23 17.87 -15.99
C ILE A 258 7.91 18.63 -17.28
N SER A 259 7.82 17.93 -18.42
CA SER A 259 7.53 18.54 -19.73
C SER A 259 7.12 17.50 -20.78
N GLU A 260 6.69 18.00 -21.97
CA GLU A 260 6.40 17.16 -23.13
C GLU A 260 7.66 16.44 -23.64
N GLU A 261 8.81 17.15 -23.67
CA GLU A 261 10.09 16.57 -24.09
C GLU A 261 10.53 15.45 -23.13
N GLN A 262 10.30 15.63 -21.84
CA GLN A 262 10.59 14.59 -20.87
C GLN A 262 9.63 13.39 -21.02
N ALA A 263 8.38 13.59 -21.36
CA ALA A 263 7.46 12.48 -21.69
C ALA A 263 7.95 11.69 -22.92
N VAL A 264 8.49 12.36 -23.93
CA VAL A 264 9.14 11.71 -25.09
C VAL A 264 10.42 10.96 -24.66
N GLU A 265 11.20 11.50 -23.72
CA GLU A 265 12.37 10.81 -23.16
C GLU A 265 11.95 9.54 -22.42
N ASN A 266 10.87 9.60 -21.64
CA ASN A 266 10.34 8.44 -20.90
C ASN A 266 9.82 7.31 -21.83
N LEU A 267 9.43 7.60 -23.07
CA LEU A 267 9.13 6.56 -24.07
C LEU A 267 10.31 5.62 -24.35
N LYS A 268 11.54 6.08 -24.13
CA LYS A 268 12.75 5.27 -24.35
C LYS A 268 12.87 4.08 -23.39
N GLU A 269 12.08 4.05 -22.30
CA GLU A 269 11.99 2.86 -21.43
C GLU A 269 11.48 1.63 -22.19
N LEU A 270 10.70 1.83 -23.23
CA LEU A 270 10.21 0.75 -24.09
C LEU A 270 11.28 0.23 -25.07
N GLY A 271 12.34 1.01 -25.31
CA GLY A 271 13.39 0.66 -26.27
C GLY A 271 12.83 0.33 -27.66
N ASN A 272 13.39 -0.71 -28.29
CA ASN A 272 12.90 -1.30 -29.54
C ASN A 272 12.01 -2.54 -29.30
N ASP A 273 11.66 -2.82 -28.05
CA ASP A 273 10.87 -4.00 -27.68
C ASP A 273 9.47 -3.94 -28.32
N ASP A 274 8.99 -5.06 -28.79
CA ASP A 274 7.60 -5.25 -29.16
C ASP A 274 6.74 -5.48 -27.88
N PHE A 275 5.43 -5.63 -28.06
CA PHE A 275 4.49 -5.83 -26.97
C PHE A 275 4.87 -7.04 -26.11
N ASP A 276 5.19 -8.18 -26.74
CA ASP A 276 5.43 -9.42 -26.02
C ASP A 276 6.76 -9.39 -25.27
N ALA A 277 7.77 -8.69 -25.76
CA ALA A 277 9.05 -8.45 -25.10
C ALA A 277 8.87 -7.55 -23.85
N VAL A 278 8.10 -6.46 -23.95
CA VAL A 278 7.77 -5.59 -22.78
C VAL A 278 7.02 -6.37 -21.73
N LYS A 279 6.01 -7.16 -22.12
CA LYS A 279 5.25 -8.04 -21.23
C LYS A 279 6.16 -9.06 -20.51
N ALA A 280 7.06 -9.72 -21.24
CA ALA A 280 8.00 -10.69 -20.68
C ALA A 280 8.96 -10.04 -19.68
N ARG A 281 9.46 -8.84 -20.00
CA ARG A 281 10.34 -8.06 -19.10
C ARG A 281 9.60 -7.67 -17.80
N GLY A 282 8.34 -7.22 -17.92
CA GLY A 282 7.50 -6.91 -16.77
C GLY A 282 7.27 -8.13 -15.86
N ARG A 283 6.97 -9.30 -16.46
CA ARG A 283 6.83 -10.56 -15.73
C ARG A 283 8.11 -10.91 -14.96
N LYS A 284 9.26 -10.78 -15.59
CA LYS A 284 10.55 -11.05 -14.96
C LYS A 284 10.79 -10.11 -13.78
N THR A 285 10.57 -8.82 -13.96
CA THR A 285 10.75 -7.82 -12.89
C THR A 285 9.89 -8.14 -11.67
N TRP A 286 8.63 -8.52 -11.87
CA TRP A 286 7.74 -8.92 -10.78
C TRP A 286 8.21 -10.20 -10.08
N ASN A 287 8.68 -11.21 -10.82
CA ASN A 287 9.23 -12.42 -10.22
C ASN A 287 10.52 -12.15 -9.42
N ASP A 288 11.39 -11.24 -9.90
CA ASP A 288 12.60 -10.84 -9.18
C ASP A 288 12.25 -10.14 -7.83
N VAL A 289 11.16 -9.40 -7.77
CA VAL A 289 10.72 -8.71 -6.54
C VAL A 289 9.96 -9.64 -5.61
N LEU A 290 8.95 -10.37 -6.11
CA LEU A 290 8.11 -11.26 -5.31
C LEU A 290 8.88 -12.50 -4.85
N GLY A 291 9.79 -13.01 -5.68
CA GLY A 291 10.63 -14.18 -5.40
C GLY A 291 11.66 -13.98 -4.29
N LYS A 292 11.80 -12.74 -3.75
CA LYS A 292 12.55 -12.52 -2.51
C LYS A 292 11.94 -13.25 -1.31
N ILE A 293 10.65 -13.59 -1.38
CA ILE A 293 9.99 -14.45 -0.38
C ILE A 293 9.42 -15.67 -1.10
N GLU A 294 10.12 -16.78 -0.98
CA GLU A 294 9.66 -18.08 -1.49
C GLU A 294 8.77 -18.75 -0.46
N VAL A 295 7.62 -19.24 -0.91
CA VAL A 295 6.64 -19.94 -0.06
C VAL A 295 6.32 -21.29 -0.66
N LYS A 296 6.34 -22.33 0.18
CA LYS A 296 5.87 -23.67 -0.20
C LYS A 296 4.57 -23.97 0.53
N SER A 297 3.53 -24.23 -0.23
CA SER A 297 2.23 -24.66 0.25
C SER A 297 1.56 -25.53 -0.79
N HIS A 298 0.72 -26.43 -0.36
CA HIS A 298 -0.21 -27.20 -1.21
C HIS A 298 -1.55 -26.44 -1.40
N ASP A 299 -1.83 -25.44 -0.58
CA ASP A 299 -3.02 -24.61 -0.67
C ASP A 299 -2.77 -23.42 -1.60
N ILE A 300 -3.38 -23.48 -2.79
CA ILE A 300 -3.25 -22.45 -3.84
C ILE A 300 -3.91 -21.14 -3.42
N ASP A 301 -4.99 -21.16 -2.67
CA ASP A 301 -5.72 -19.95 -2.28
C ASP A 301 -4.93 -19.15 -1.22
N HIS A 302 -4.26 -19.85 -0.32
CA HIS A 302 -3.31 -19.22 0.60
C HIS A 302 -2.09 -18.61 -0.14
N LEU A 303 -1.54 -19.30 -1.15
CA LEU A 303 -0.47 -18.73 -1.98
C LEU A 303 -0.93 -17.48 -2.74
N ARG A 304 -2.14 -17.51 -3.32
CA ARG A 304 -2.74 -16.36 -4.00
C ARG A 304 -2.94 -15.19 -3.05
N THR A 305 -3.47 -15.44 -1.86
CA THR A 305 -3.64 -14.40 -0.84
C THR A 305 -2.31 -13.79 -0.45
N PHE A 306 -1.30 -14.62 -0.16
CA PHE A 306 0.03 -14.16 0.23
C PHE A 306 0.70 -13.30 -0.86
N TYR A 307 0.78 -13.82 -2.09
CA TYR A 307 1.46 -13.10 -3.18
C TYR A 307 0.67 -11.88 -3.66
N SER A 308 -0.66 -11.87 -3.54
CA SER A 308 -1.47 -10.67 -3.79
C SER A 308 -1.23 -9.59 -2.75
N CYS A 309 -1.10 -9.96 -1.47
CA CYS A 309 -0.69 -9.04 -0.41
C CYS A 309 0.76 -8.53 -0.62
N LEU A 310 1.69 -9.41 -0.96
CA LEU A 310 3.07 -8.99 -1.24
C LEU A 310 3.16 -8.04 -2.44
N TYR A 311 2.40 -8.31 -3.50
CA TYR A 311 2.28 -7.41 -4.65
C TYR A 311 1.79 -6.01 -4.22
N ARG A 312 0.72 -5.91 -3.41
CA ARG A 312 0.21 -4.63 -2.89
C ARG A 312 1.24 -3.90 -2.02
N SER A 313 2.03 -4.64 -1.24
CA SER A 313 3.06 -4.08 -0.35
C SER A 313 4.24 -3.44 -1.10
N VAL A 314 4.38 -3.64 -2.41
CA VAL A 314 5.47 -3.08 -3.22
C VAL A 314 4.99 -2.19 -4.37
N LEU A 315 3.72 -1.75 -4.32
CA LEU A 315 3.20 -0.73 -5.22
C LEU A 315 3.50 0.70 -4.73
N PHE A 316 3.41 0.91 -3.42
CA PHE A 316 3.55 2.22 -2.76
C PHE A 316 4.72 2.22 -1.76
N PRO A 317 5.30 3.37 -1.43
CA PRO A 317 5.11 4.70 -2.05
C PRO A 317 5.48 4.69 -3.54
N ARG A 318 4.72 5.45 -4.34
CA ARG A 318 4.93 5.57 -5.78
C ARG A 318 6.17 6.43 -6.06
N SER A 319 6.99 6.04 -7.04
CA SER A 319 8.05 6.89 -7.59
C SER A 319 7.45 8.18 -8.17
N PHE A 320 8.07 9.32 -7.86
CA PHE A 320 7.69 10.62 -8.39
C PHE A 320 8.93 11.37 -8.92
N TYR A 321 9.82 10.62 -9.56
CA TYR A 321 11.05 11.11 -10.16
C TYR A 321 11.24 10.51 -11.56
N GLU A 322 12.04 11.18 -12.36
CA GLU A 322 12.29 10.84 -13.75
C GLU A 322 13.79 10.81 -14.03
N LYS A 323 14.19 10.35 -15.20
CA LYS A 323 15.57 10.45 -15.70
C LYS A 323 15.60 11.40 -16.87
N ASN A 324 16.40 12.46 -16.76
CA ASN A 324 16.58 13.40 -17.86
C ASN A 324 17.45 12.82 -18.98
N VAL A 325 17.62 13.56 -20.07
CA VAL A 325 18.41 13.13 -21.24
C VAL A 325 19.88 12.83 -20.93
N GLN A 326 20.42 13.34 -19.80
CA GLN A 326 21.76 13.04 -19.31
C GLN A 326 21.78 11.79 -18.43
N GLY A 327 20.63 11.19 -18.13
CA GLY A 327 20.48 10.03 -17.25
C GLY A 327 20.49 10.41 -15.75
N GLU A 328 20.41 11.69 -15.41
CA GLU A 328 20.35 12.18 -14.04
C GLU A 328 18.93 12.03 -13.46
N ILE A 329 18.87 11.74 -12.17
CA ILE A 329 17.60 11.66 -11.43
C ILE A 329 17.12 13.08 -11.13
N VAL A 330 15.94 13.41 -11.63
CA VAL A 330 15.26 14.69 -11.43
C VAL A 330 13.79 14.47 -11.10
N HIS A 331 13.14 15.45 -10.51
CA HIS A 331 11.71 15.41 -10.25
C HIS A 331 11.07 16.79 -10.37
N TYR A 332 9.79 16.81 -10.74
CA TYR A 332 8.93 17.96 -10.49
C TYR A 332 8.58 17.97 -9.00
N SER A 333 8.87 19.06 -8.31
CA SER A 333 8.52 19.18 -6.90
C SER A 333 7.02 19.37 -6.70
N PRO A 334 6.33 18.43 -6.04
CA PRO A 334 4.91 18.57 -5.74
C PRO A 334 4.65 19.59 -4.62
N TYR A 335 5.70 20.22 -4.09
CA TYR A 335 5.63 21.18 -2.99
C TYR A 335 5.80 22.63 -3.45
N ASN A 336 6.71 22.90 -4.41
CA ASN A 336 7.01 24.25 -4.87
C ASN A 336 6.90 24.44 -6.39
N GLY A 337 6.69 23.38 -7.16
CA GLY A 337 6.49 23.43 -8.61
C GLY A 337 7.78 23.59 -9.43
N GLU A 338 8.95 23.47 -8.83
CA GLU A 338 10.24 23.53 -9.51
C GLU A 338 10.69 22.14 -9.99
N VAL A 339 11.54 22.08 -11.01
CA VAL A 339 12.23 20.87 -11.41
C VAL A 339 13.58 20.81 -10.72
N LEU A 340 13.77 19.79 -9.88
CA LEU A 340 14.89 19.68 -8.96
C LEU A 340 15.60 18.33 -9.07
N PRO A 341 16.88 18.22 -8.70
CA PRO A 341 17.61 16.95 -8.73
C PRO A 341 17.24 16.04 -7.57
N GLY A 342 17.35 14.73 -7.78
CA GLY A 342 17.22 13.70 -6.77
C GLY A 342 15.88 12.99 -6.76
N TYR A 343 15.75 12.02 -5.85
CA TYR A 343 14.56 11.19 -5.70
C TYR A 343 13.40 11.95 -5.07
N MET A 344 12.19 11.59 -5.48
CA MET A 344 10.93 11.94 -4.85
C MET A 344 10.00 10.75 -4.89
N PHE A 345 9.22 10.56 -3.81
CA PHE A 345 8.19 9.53 -3.70
C PHE A 345 6.91 10.13 -3.12
N THR A 346 5.80 9.52 -3.45
CA THR A 346 4.48 10.01 -3.05
C THR A 346 3.45 8.90 -2.87
N ASP A 347 2.19 9.25 -2.66
CA ASP A 347 1.04 8.36 -2.52
C ASP A 347 1.17 7.41 -1.34
N THR A 348 1.35 7.98 -0.17
CA THR A 348 1.39 7.26 1.10
C THR A 348 0.97 8.14 2.27
N GLY A 349 0.26 7.56 3.24
CA GLY A 349 -0.01 8.10 4.56
C GLY A 349 0.86 7.42 5.61
N PHE A 350 1.62 8.18 6.37
CA PHE A 350 2.54 7.58 7.35
C PHE A 350 1.82 7.08 8.61
N TRP A 351 0.67 7.67 8.97
CA TRP A 351 -0.17 7.15 10.03
C TRP A 351 -0.57 5.69 9.80
N ASP A 352 -0.83 5.32 8.53
CA ASP A 352 -1.13 3.95 8.12
C ASP A 352 0.14 3.10 8.07
N THR A 353 1.14 3.55 7.30
CA THR A 353 2.21 2.70 6.76
C THR A 353 3.44 2.56 7.66
N PHE A 354 3.57 3.37 8.72
CA PHE A 354 4.69 3.23 9.66
C PHE A 354 4.65 1.89 10.41
N ARG A 355 3.46 1.31 10.57
CA ARG A 355 3.19 0.18 11.46
C ARG A 355 3.87 -1.11 11.00
N CYS A 356 3.77 -1.44 9.71
CA CYS A 356 4.48 -2.61 9.18
C CYS A 356 4.90 -2.51 7.71
N LEU A 357 4.33 -1.64 6.87
CA LEU A 357 4.80 -1.53 5.49
C LEU A 357 6.26 -1.08 5.43
N PHE A 358 6.62 0.06 6.05
CA PHE A 358 8.00 0.52 6.04
C PHE A 358 8.96 -0.43 6.78
N PRO A 359 8.60 -1.05 7.90
CA PRO A 359 9.37 -2.16 8.48
C PRO A 359 9.60 -3.33 7.50
N LEU A 360 8.61 -3.69 6.68
CA LEU A 360 8.79 -4.71 5.64
C LEU A 360 9.81 -4.27 4.59
N LEU A 361 9.72 -3.00 4.14
CA LEU A 361 10.70 -2.42 3.22
C LEU A 361 12.11 -2.41 3.84
N ASN A 362 12.24 -2.09 5.13
CA ASN A 362 13.52 -2.14 5.84
C ASN A 362 14.15 -3.53 5.89
N VAL A 363 13.35 -4.59 5.91
CA VAL A 363 13.83 -5.98 5.96
C VAL A 363 14.13 -6.50 4.55
N MET A 364 13.17 -6.36 3.63
CA MET A 364 13.18 -7.04 2.33
C MET A 364 13.72 -6.19 1.18
N TYR A 365 13.54 -4.85 1.25
CA TYR A 365 13.85 -3.92 0.16
C TYR A 365 14.59 -2.66 0.67
N PRO A 366 15.64 -2.81 1.51
CA PRO A 366 16.33 -1.66 2.14
C PRO A 366 16.90 -0.68 1.13
N SER A 367 17.43 -1.16 -0.01
CA SER A 367 17.96 -0.28 -1.06
C SER A 367 16.91 0.64 -1.69
N MET A 368 15.66 0.19 -1.78
CA MET A 368 14.54 1.02 -2.24
C MET A 368 14.14 2.04 -1.16
N ASN A 369 14.08 1.61 0.11
CA ASN A 369 13.75 2.54 1.20
C ASN A 369 14.83 3.62 1.40
N GLU A 370 16.10 3.36 1.14
CA GLU A 370 17.13 4.42 1.16
C GLU A 370 16.83 5.54 0.14
N LYS A 371 16.33 5.18 -1.05
CA LYS A 371 15.88 6.18 -2.04
C LYS A 371 14.65 6.96 -1.54
N MET A 372 13.72 6.28 -0.85
CA MET A 372 12.56 6.94 -0.25
C MET A 372 12.98 7.91 0.85
N GLN A 373 13.95 7.54 1.71
CA GLN A 373 14.51 8.45 2.71
C GLN A 373 15.19 9.65 2.08
N ALA A 374 15.93 9.47 0.97
CA ALA A 374 16.49 10.59 0.20
C ALA A 374 15.39 11.50 -0.39
N GLY A 375 14.26 10.92 -0.80
CA GLY A 375 13.06 11.66 -1.21
C GLY A 375 12.47 12.51 -0.07
N LEU A 376 12.44 11.99 1.15
CA LEU A 376 12.01 12.76 2.34
C LEU A 376 12.94 13.93 2.66
N VAL A 377 14.25 13.75 2.46
CA VAL A 377 15.22 14.89 2.56
C VAL A 377 14.85 16.00 1.58
N ASN A 378 14.52 15.65 0.34
CA ASN A 378 14.12 16.62 -0.69
C ASN A 378 12.77 17.26 -0.33
N ALA A 379 11.77 16.48 0.07
CA ALA A 379 10.47 17.00 0.50
C ALA A 379 10.62 18.06 1.62
N TYR A 380 11.47 17.81 2.61
CA TYR A 380 11.73 18.77 3.66
C TYR A 380 12.44 20.04 3.15
N LYS A 381 13.45 19.90 2.29
CA LYS A 381 14.16 21.06 1.71
C LYS A 381 13.23 21.94 0.87
N GLU A 382 12.25 21.35 0.21
CA GLU A 382 11.36 22.01 -0.75
C GLU A 382 10.13 22.65 -0.10
N SER A 383 9.62 22.06 0.99
CA SER A 383 8.40 22.51 1.67
C SER A 383 8.64 23.08 3.08
N GLY A 384 9.80 22.81 3.69
CA GLY A 384 10.06 23.11 5.10
C GLY A 384 9.45 22.11 6.09
N PHE A 385 8.74 21.08 5.61
CA PHE A 385 8.11 20.03 6.43
C PHE A 385 8.29 18.66 5.81
N LEU A 386 8.32 17.62 6.66
CA LEU A 386 8.08 16.27 6.18
C LEU A 386 6.57 16.08 5.91
N PRO A 387 6.18 15.37 4.85
CA PRO A 387 4.78 15.01 4.68
C PRO A 387 4.33 14.01 5.76
N GLU A 388 3.08 14.12 6.18
CA GLU A 388 2.43 13.08 6.99
C GLU A 388 1.47 12.25 6.11
N TRP A 389 0.89 12.89 5.11
CA TRP A 389 0.23 12.28 3.96
C TRP A 389 0.65 13.00 2.69
N ALA A 390 1.09 12.27 1.68
CA ALA A 390 1.51 12.82 0.39
C ALA A 390 0.70 12.25 -0.76
N SER A 391 0.15 13.13 -1.64
CA SER A 391 -0.49 12.74 -2.91
C SER A 391 -0.80 13.96 -3.80
N PRO A 392 0.09 14.38 -4.73
CA PRO A 392 1.51 14.09 -4.70
C PRO A 392 2.28 14.90 -3.64
N GLY A 393 1.84 16.10 -3.27
CA GLY A 393 2.35 16.91 -2.17
C GLY A 393 1.54 16.71 -0.88
N HIS A 394 1.64 17.66 0.04
CA HIS A 394 0.96 17.58 1.34
C HIS A 394 -0.56 17.44 1.20
N ARG A 395 -1.15 16.48 1.91
CA ARG A 395 -2.59 16.29 2.03
C ARG A 395 -3.04 16.45 3.47
N GLY A 396 -4.21 17.08 3.63
CA GLY A 396 -4.78 17.40 4.94
C GLY A 396 -5.63 16.25 5.49
N CYS A 397 -5.02 15.14 5.87
CA CYS A 397 -5.72 14.02 6.48
C CYS A 397 -4.88 13.32 7.55
N MET A 398 -5.54 12.51 8.37
CA MET A 398 -5.02 11.75 9.51
C MET A 398 -4.37 12.59 10.61
N VAL A 399 -3.82 11.91 11.59
CA VAL A 399 -3.20 12.48 12.78
C VAL A 399 -1.80 11.92 12.98
N GLY A 400 -1.06 12.46 13.93
CA GLY A 400 0.28 12.00 14.23
C GLY A 400 1.35 12.81 13.51
N ASN A 401 2.59 12.46 13.80
CA ASN A 401 3.79 13.01 13.19
C ASN A 401 4.70 11.80 12.83
N ASN A 402 4.06 10.80 12.22
CA ASN A 402 4.60 9.46 12.04
C ASN A 402 5.74 9.39 11.03
N SER A 403 5.99 10.47 10.27
CA SER A 403 7.26 10.66 9.55
C SER A 403 8.47 10.44 10.45
N ALA A 404 8.37 10.75 11.76
CA ALA A 404 9.42 10.50 12.74
C ALA A 404 9.69 8.99 12.92
N SER A 405 8.66 8.15 12.91
CA SER A 405 8.81 6.69 12.95
C SER A 405 9.48 6.15 11.69
N ILE A 406 9.03 6.62 10.51
CA ILE A 406 9.59 6.22 9.21
C ILE A 406 11.09 6.50 9.14
N VAL A 407 11.49 7.72 9.51
CA VAL A 407 12.90 8.15 9.49
C VAL A 407 13.73 7.40 10.53
N ALA A 408 13.23 7.31 11.78
CA ALA A 408 13.93 6.66 12.87
C ALA A 408 14.16 5.18 12.61
N ASP A 409 13.11 4.43 12.20
CA ASP A 409 13.20 3.00 11.95
C ASP A 409 14.20 2.69 10.83
N ALA A 410 14.13 3.42 9.71
CA ALA A 410 15.08 3.26 8.61
C ALA A 410 16.53 3.43 9.07
N TYR A 411 16.83 4.49 9.82
CA TYR A 411 18.20 4.78 10.29
C TYR A 411 18.67 3.75 11.33
N LEU A 412 17.82 3.38 12.26
CA LEU A 412 18.11 2.35 13.29
C LEU A 412 18.27 0.97 12.67
N CYS A 413 17.62 0.72 11.55
CA CYS A 413 17.82 -0.47 10.71
C CYS A 413 19.14 -0.47 9.91
N GLY A 414 19.92 0.61 9.96
CA GLY A 414 21.22 0.69 9.33
C GLY A 414 21.22 1.30 7.93
N LEU A 415 20.09 1.82 7.45
CA LEU A 415 19.97 2.53 6.17
C LEU A 415 20.60 3.94 6.34
N LYS A 416 21.60 4.27 5.52
CA LYS A 416 22.40 5.49 5.76
C LYS A 416 22.80 6.28 4.51
N ASN A 417 22.40 5.83 3.30
CA ASN A 417 22.78 6.48 2.04
C ASN A 417 21.94 7.73 1.73
N TYR A 418 21.69 8.58 2.74
CA TYR A 418 20.94 9.81 2.65
C TYR A 418 21.38 10.79 3.75
N ASP A 419 20.94 12.06 3.68
CA ASP A 419 21.27 13.09 4.65
C ASP A 419 20.44 12.94 5.94
N ALA A 420 20.92 12.09 6.86
CA ALA A 420 20.26 11.81 8.12
C ALA A 420 20.24 13.03 9.07
N GLU A 421 21.23 13.93 8.97
CA GLU A 421 21.26 15.17 9.76
C GLU A 421 20.13 16.11 9.33
N LYS A 422 19.85 16.20 8.04
CA LYS A 422 18.73 16.98 7.52
C LYS A 422 17.38 16.38 7.97
N LEU A 423 17.25 15.06 8.00
CA LEU A 423 16.06 14.39 8.54
C LEU A 423 15.92 14.58 10.06
N TRP A 424 17.03 14.63 10.80
CA TRP A 424 16.99 15.00 12.21
C TRP A 424 16.42 16.43 12.42
N GLU A 425 16.93 17.40 11.66
CA GLU A 425 16.40 18.77 11.67
C GLU A 425 14.89 18.78 11.39
N ALA A 426 14.46 18.02 10.37
CA ALA A 426 13.07 17.94 9.92
C ALA A 426 12.12 17.36 10.99
N VAL A 427 12.45 16.22 11.58
CA VAL A 427 11.59 15.61 12.61
C VAL A 427 11.53 16.46 13.88
N VAL A 428 12.63 17.11 14.26
CA VAL A 428 12.64 18.05 15.39
C VAL A 428 11.79 19.30 15.10
N HIS A 429 11.88 19.84 13.86
CA HIS A 429 11.06 20.96 13.43
C HIS A 429 9.56 20.64 13.56
N GLY A 430 9.12 19.49 13.06
CA GLY A 430 7.71 19.05 13.12
C GLY A 430 7.14 19.01 14.54
N THR A 431 7.96 18.82 15.59
CA THR A 431 7.49 18.78 16.99
C THR A 431 7.09 20.13 17.58
N LYS A 432 7.36 21.22 16.90
CA LYS A 432 7.14 22.60 17.37
C LYS A 432 6.59 23.54 16.30
N ALA A 433 6.04 22.97 15.24
CA ALA A 433 5.46 23.72 14.14
C ALA A 433 4.30 22.95 13.48
N VAL A 434 3.45 23.70 12.78
CA VAL A 434 2.37 23.19 11.94
C VAL A 434 2.52 23.86 10.58
N HIS A 435 2.30 23.11 9.51
CA HIS A 435 2.37 23.66 8.16
C HIS A 435 1.28 24.76 7.97
N PRO A 436 1.61 25.89 7.32
CA PRO A 436 0.71 27.05 7.26
C PRO A 436 -0.67 26.78 6.67
N THR A 437 -0.77 25.86 5.72
CA THR A 437 -2.01 25.57 4.98
C THR A 437 -2.55 24.15 5.17
N VAL A 438 -1.75 23.23 5.74
CA VAL A 438 -2.10 21.82 5.94
C VAL A 438 -1.90 21.45 7.41
N SER A 439 -2.95 21.59 8.21
CA SER A 439 -2.89 21.47 9.67
C SER A 439 -2.52 20.09 10.20
N SER A 440 -2.66 19.02 9.40
CA SER A 440 -2.22 17.66 9.73
C SER A 440 -0.71 17.45 9.52
N THR A 441 -0.03 18.38 8.86
CA THR A 441 1.43 18.34 8.64
C THR A 441 2.15 19.12 9.75
N GLY A 442 3.16 18.54 10.34
CA GLY A 442 3.72 18.97 11.60
C GLY A 442 2.90 18.45 12.78
N ARG A 443 2.85 19.16 13.90
CA ARG A 443 2.22 18.67 15.13
C ARG A 443 1.13 19.62 15.64
N LEU A 444 -0.11 19.45 15.17
CA LEU A 444 -1.24 20.27 15.62
C LEU A 444 -1.45 20.13 17.14
N GLY A 445 -1.54 21.27 17.85
CA GLY A 445 -1.67 21.31 19.30
C GLY A 445 -0.36 21.15 20.06
N TYR A 446 0.78 21.30 19.38
CA TYR A 446 2.11 21.18 20.01
C TYR A 446 2.32 22.13 21.19
N GLU A 447 1.71 23.31 21.19
CA GLU A 447 1.80 24.29 22.29
C GLU A 447 1.26 23.73 23.59
N TYR A 448 0.12 22.99 23.50
CA TYR A 448 -0.45 22.30 24.64
C TYR A 448 0.33 21.05 24.99
N TYR A 449 0.59 20.21 24.00
CA TYR A 449 1.27 18.94 24.18
C TYR A 449 2.66 19.11 24.83
N ASN A 450 3.45 20.05 24.34
CA ASN A 450 4.80 20.32 24.87
C ASN A 450 4.78 20.89 26.28
N LYS A 451 3.70 21.55 26.70
CA LYS A 451 3.57 22.20 28.03
C LYS A 451 2.82 21.32 29.03
N LEU A 452 1.71 20.72 28.64
CA LEU A 452 0.81 19.96 29.53
C LEU A 452 1.08 18.45 29.50
N GLY A 453 1.75 17.96 28.44
CA GLY A 453 1.97 16.54 28.19
C GLY A 453 0.78 15.84 27.53
N TYR A 454 -0.17 16.57 26.99
CA TYR A 454 -1.30 16.06 26.20
C TYR A 454 -1.95 17.20 25.42
N VAL A 455 -2.72 16.86 24.37
CA VAL A 455 -3.60 17.80 23.69
C VAL A 455 -4.94 17.82 24.42
N PRO A 456 -5.39 18.97 24.97
CA PRO A 456 -6.63 19.03 25.73
C PRO A 456 -7.88 18.80 24.87
N TYR A 457 -8.89 18.18 25.48
CA TYR A 457 -10.17 17.91 24.85
C TYR A 457 -11.00 19.18 24.56
N ASP A 458 -10.85 20.22 25.39
CA ASP A 458 -11.65 21.46 25.38
C ASP A 458 -11.00 22.64 24.65
N VAL A 459 -10.05 22.39 23.73
CA VAL A 459 -9.34 23.44 22.97
C VAL A 459 -9.67 23.47 21.48
N LYS A 460 -10.78 22.84 21.08
CA LYS A 460 -11.25 22.74 19.68
C LYS A 460 -10.25 22.06 18.74
N ILE A 461 -9.49 21.11 19.25
CA ILE A 461 -8.64 20.19 18.46
C ILE A 461 -9.25 18.82 18.61
N ASN A 462 -9.83 18.31 17.52
CA ASN A 462 -10.38 16.96 17.49
C ASN A 462 -9.30 15.90 17.57
N GLU A 463 -9.69 14.67 17.88
CA GLU A 463 -8.79 13.51 17.92
C GLU A 463 -7.63 13.69 18.91
N ASN A 464 -7.88 14.44 19.98
CA ASN A 464 -6.87 14.90 20.91
C ASN A 464 -6.17 13.76 21.68
N VAL A 465 -6.87 12.67 21.97
CA VAL A 465 -6.27 11.47 22.59
C VAL A 465 -5.42 10.73 21.57
N ALA A 466 -5.94 10.50 20.36
CA ALA A 466 -5.17 9.87 19.29
C ALA A 466 -3.88 10.65 19.02
N ARG A 467 -3.94 11.98 18.85
CA ARG A 467 -2.76 12.85 18.69
C ARG A 467 -1.78 12.72 19.84
N THR A 468 -2.25 12.70 21.08
CA THR A 468 -1.39 12.56 22.26
C THR A 468 -0.63 11.25 22.26
N LEU A 469 -1.28 10.14 21.88
CA LEU A 469 -0.68 8.81 21.82
C LEU A 469 0.35 8.71 20.71
N GLU A 470 0.00 9.17 19.49
CA GLU A 470 0.92 9.20 18.35
C GLU A 470 2.15 10.05 18.66
N TYR A 471 1.97 11.27 19.17
CA TYR A 471 3.09 12.14 19.53
C TYR A 471 4.02 11.57 20.60
N ALA A 472 3.48 10.78 21.55
CA ALA A 472 4.30 10.13 22.56
C ALA A 472 5.21 9.04 21.94
N TYR A 473 4.70 8.27 21.00
CA TYR A 473 5.47 7.30 20.22
C TYR A 473 6.48 8.00 19.31
N ASP A 474 6.05 9.04 18.59
CA ASP A 474 6.92 9.82 17.70
C ASP A 474 8.10 10.44 18.46
N ASP A 475 7.85 10.98 19.68
CA ASP A 475 8.92 11.50 20.54
C ASP A 475 9.90 10.38 20.99
N TRP A 476 9.42 9.17 21.23
CA TRP A 476 10.29 8.02 21.46
C TRP A 476 11.15 7.69 20.23
N CYS A 477 10.56 7.71 19.03
CA CYS A 477 11.28 7.51 17.77
C CYS A 477 12.38 8.56 17.60
N ILE A 478 12.07 9.84 17.81
CA ILE A 478 13.03 10.95 17.71
C ILE A 478 14.15 10.79 18.76
N TYR A 479 13.81 10.39 19.98
CA TYR A 479 14.80 10.09 21.02
C TYR A 479 15.77 8.99 20.59
N GLN A 480 15.29 7.88 20.06
CA GLN A 480 16.14 6.78 19.60
C GLN A 480 17.00 7.17 18.40
N PHE A 481 16.41 7.88 17.43
CA PHE A 481 17.11 8.38 16.27
C PHE A 481 18.25 9.32 16.65
N GLY A 482 17.96 10.33 17.47
CA GLY A 482 18.98 11.28 17.94
C GLY A 482 20.06 10.63 18.79
N LYS A 483 19.71 9.62 19.61
CA LYS A 483 20.70 8.83 20.35
C LYS A 483 21.68 8.11 19.42
N GLN A 484 21.18 7.51 18.35
CA GLN A 484 22.00 6.84 17.35
C GLN A 484 22.85 7.80 16.51
N LEU A 485 22.37 9.05 16.30
CA LEU A 485 23.12 10.13 15.69
C LEU A 485 24.17 10.78 16.63
N GLY A 486 24.21 10.41 17.91
CA GLY A 486 25.13 10.98 18.90
C GLY A 486 24.73 12.36 19.40
N LYS A 487 23.45 12.73 19.34
CA LYS A 487 22.97 14.02 19.88
C LYS A 487 23.15 14.09 21.40
N SER A 488 23.31 15.30 21.91
CA SER A 488 23.56 15.51 23.33
C SER A 488 22.38 15.13 24.23
N LYS A 489 22.66 14.73 25.47
CA LYS A 489 21.60 14.44 26.47
C LYS A 489 20.63 15.62 26.63
N LYS A 490 21.10 16.85 26.53
CA LYS A 490 20.27 18.07 26.64
C LYS A 490 19.26 18.17 25.48
N GLU A 491 19.66 17.83 24.27
CA GLU A 491 18.78 17.81 23.10
C GLU A 491 17.76 16.68 23.18
N LEU A 492 18.16 15.52 23.72
CA LEU A 492 17.34 14.32 23.75
C LEU A 492 16.33 14.27 24.91
N GLU A 493 16.62 14.95 26.03
CA GLU A 493 15.81 14.83 27.26
C GLU A 493 14.33 15.24 27.09
N PRO A 494 13.99 16.29 26.31
CA PRO A 494 12.58 16.61 26.08
C PRO A 494 11.80 15.46 25.42
N PHE A 495 12.38 14.82 24.42
CA PHE A 495 11.76 13.69 23.69
C PHE A 495 11.65 12.45 24.60
N ARG A 496 12.70 12.14 25.36
CA ARG A 496 12.67 11.04 26.34
C ARG A 496 11.56 11.21 27.38
N LYS A 497 11.33 12.42 27.88
CA LYS A 497 10.26 12.71 28.83
C LYS A 497 8.87 12.58 28.19
N ARG A 498 8.69 13.18 27.01
CA ARG A 498 7.40 13.19 26.31
C ARG A 498 7.00 11.81 25.79
N ALA A 499 7.93 10.89 25.58
CA ALA A 499 7.62 9.49 25.28
C ALA A 499 6.73 8.81 26.33
N PHE A 500 6.65 9.33 27.55
CA PHE A 500 5.74 8.85 28.60
C PHE A 500 4.40 9.60 28.67
N ASN A 501 4.15 10.54 27.78
CA ASN A 501 2.95 11.39 27.82
C ASN A 501 1.63 10.63 27.61
N TYR A 502 1.65 9.43 27.00
CA TYR A 502 0.50 8.54 26.90
C TYR A 502 -0.18 8.30 28.25
N ARG A 503 0.58 8.36 29.38
CA ARG A 503 0.10 8.19 30.76
C ARG A 503 -0.89 9.28 31.17
N ASN A 504 -0.81 10.46 30.57
CA ASN A 504 -1.64 11.61 30.94
C ASN A 504 -3.09 11.48 30.45
N VAL A 505 -3.36 10.63 29.48
CA VAL A 505 -4.71 10.39 28.93
C VAL A 505 -5.27 9.02 29.33
N PHE A 506 -4.54 8.26 30.15
CA PHE A 506 -5.01 6.99 30.70
C PHE A 506 -5.88 7.22 31.94
N ASP A 507 -7.12 6.75 31.88
CA ASP A 507 -8.08 6.81 32.99
C ASP A 507 -8.10 5.48 33.76
N LYS A 508 -7.63 5.52 35.00
CA LYS A 508 -7.55 4.35 35.91
C LYS A 508 -8.92 3.82 36.32
N GLU A 509 -9.98 4.63 36.28
CA GLU A 509 -11.31 4.18 36.65
C GLU A 509 -11.90 3.22 35.61
N THR A 510 -11.61 3.48 34.34
CA THR A 510 -12.11 2.68 33.20
C THR A 510 -11.08 1.71 32.63
N ASN A 511 -9.79 1.86 32.95
CA ASN A 511 -8.65 1.23 32.30
C ASN A 511 -8.56 1.49 30.79
N LEU A 512 -9.08 2.63 30.33
CA LEU A 512 -9.10 3.05 28.93
C LEU A 512 -8.46 4.44 28.78
N MET A 513 -8.04 4.75 27.57
CA MET A 513 -7.66 6.12 27.19
C MET A 513 -8.89 7.01 27.07
N ARG A 514 -8.79 8.24 27.53
CA ARG A 514 -9.92 9.17 27.64
C ARG A 514 -9.48 10.61 27.44
N GLY A 515 -10.33 11.45 26.84
CA GLY A 515 -10.10 12.87 26.68
C GLY A 515 -9.86 13.58 28.02
N ARG A 516 -8.90 14.51 28.08
CA ARG A 516 -8.54 15.26 29.26
C ARG A 516 -8.67 16.75 29.00
N LEU A 517 -9.34 17.47 29.90
CA LEU A 517 -9.56 18.91 29.79
C LEU A 517 -8.27 19.68 30.14
N LYS A 518 -8.21 20.94 29.73
CA LYS A 518 -7.05 21.81 30.04
C LYS A 518 -6.81 22.00 31.54
N ASN A 519 -7.85 21.88 32.38
CA ASN A 519 -7.75 21.94 33.82
C ASN A 519 -7.24 20.62 34.46
N GLY A 520 -7.05 19.58 33.67
CA GLY A 520 -6.55 18.27 34.12
C GLY A 520 -7.64 17.25 34.48
N GLU A 521 -8.93 17.59 34.41
CA GLU A 521 -10.02 16.64 34.62
C GLU A 521 -10.27 15.80 33.37
N PHE A 522 -10.79 14.58 33.53
CA PHE A 522 -11.21 13.77 32.39
C PHE A 522 -12.57 14.25 31.85
N GLN A 523 -12.72 14.14 30.54
CA GLN A 523 -13.96 14.47 29.80
C GLN A 523 -15.19 13.75 30.41
N LYS A 524 -16.31 14.45 30.52
CA LYS A 524 -17.62 13.94 30.92
C LYS A 524 -18.71 14.59 30.06
N PRO A 525 -19.71 13.79 29.60
CA PRO A 525 -19.84 12.33 29.69
C PRO A 525 -18.77 11.59 28.89
N PHE A 526 -18.59 10.29 29.16
CA PHE A 526 -17.67 9.43 28.43
C PHE A 526 -18.36 8.15 27.98
N SER A 527 -18.32 7.86 26.68
CA SER A 527 -18.72 6.59 26.08
C SER A 527 -17.48 5.91 25.49
N PRO A 528 -17.09 4.72 25.99
CA PRO A 528 -15.95 4.00 25.43
C PRO A 528 -16.20 3.47 24.00
N LEU A 529 -17.45 3.44 23.57
CA LEU A 529 -17.90 2.99 22.24
C LEU A 529 -18.06 4.14 21.22
N LYS A 530 -17.82 5.41 21.63
CA LYS A 530 -17.97 6.56 20.76
C LYS A 530 -16.82 6.61 19.75
N TRP A 531 -17.17 6.54 18.49
CA TRP A 531 -16.22 6.66 17.38
C TRP A 531 -15.94 8.11 17.05
N GLY A 532 -14.69 8.46 16.76
CA GLY A 532 -14.26 9.83 16.50
C GLY A 532 -14.11 10.66 17.78
N ASP A 533 -14.36 11.97 17.70
CA ASP A 533 -14.26 12.93 18.82
C ASP A 533 -12.82 13.00 19.38
N ALA A 534 -12.51 12.26 20.43
CA ALA A 534 -11.17 12.18 20.99
C ALA A 534 -10.24 11.23 20.20
N PHE A 535 -10.76 10.43 19.29
CA PHE A 535 -10.08 9.38 18.56
C PHE A 535 -10.24 9.56 17.05
N THR A 536 -9.34 8.97 16.27
CA THR A 536 -9.40 8.97 14.81
C THR A 536 -9.93 7.64 14.32
N GLU A 537 -11.07 7.64 13.61
CA GLU A 537 -11.64 6.42 12.98
C GLU A 537 -11.66 5.22 13.93
N GLY A 538 -12.05 5.46 15.17
CA GLY A 538 -12.05 4.46 16.21
C GLY A 538 -12.61 4.98 17.53
N ASN A 539 -12.52 4.15 18.56
CA ASN A 539 -13.03 4.44 19.89
C ASN A 539 -11.98 4.13 20.99
N ALA A 540 -12.36 4.22 22.26
CA ALA A 540 -11.43 3.97 23.38
C ALA A 540 -10.93 2.52 23.44
N TRP A 541 -11.73 1.53 23.01
CA TRP A 541 -11.31 0.13 22.94
C TRP A 541 -10.22 -0.10 21.90
N HIS A 542 -10.15 0.73 20.86
CA HIS A 542 -9.11 0.67 19.82
C HIS A 542 -7.83 1.37 20.27
N TYR A 543 -7.94 2.61 20.73
CA TYR A 543 -6.77 3.47 20.97
C TYR A 543 -6.06 3.23 22.30
N THR A 544 -6.69 2.56 23.27
CA THR A 544 -6.01 2.24 24.55
C THR A 544 -4.71 1.47 24.34
N TRP A 545 -4.58 0.75 23.25
CA TRP A 545 -3.43 -0.10 22.93
C TRP A 545 -2.33 0.60 22.12
N SER A 546 -2.54 1.85 21.70
CA SER A 546 -1.57 2.62 20.87
C SER A 546 -0.40 3.14 21.72
N VAL A 547 0.27 2.24 22.43
CA VAL A 547 1.48 2.47 23.24
C VAL A 547 2.56 1.49 22.77
N PHE A 548 2.95 1.63 21.51
CA PHE A 548 3.82 0.67 20.80
C PHE A 548 5.19 0.51 21.48
N HIS A 549 5.77 1.61 21.97
CA HIS A 549 7.11 1.68 22.56
C HIS A 549 7.19 1.29 24.03
N ASP A 550 6.05 1.24 24.75
CA ASP A 550 6.05 0.95 26.19
C ASP A 550 4.86 0.10 26.65
N PRO A 551 4.64 -1.11 26.08
CA PRO A 551 3.55 -1.99 26.53
C PRO A 551 3.66 -2.37 28.01
N GLN A 552 4.87 -2.53 28.57
CA GLN A 552 5.03 -2.77 30.01
C GLN A 552 4.54 -1.60 30.86
N GLY A 553 4.78 -0.35 30.41
CA GLY A 553 4.25 0.83 31.09
C GLY A 553 2.72 0.86 31.09
N LEU A 554 2.07 0.39 30.02
CA LEU A 554 0.62 0.24 29.95
C LEU A 554 0.13 -0.90 30.87
N ILE A 555 0.82 -2.05 30.90
CA ILE A 555 0.55 -3.15 31.82
C ILE A 555 0.59 -2.66 33.29
N ASP A 556 1.60 -1.86 33.63
CA ASP A 556 1.76 -1.31 34.98
C ASP A 556 0.63 -0.32 35.34
N LEU A 557 0.21 0.52 34.37
CA LEU A 557 -0.91 1.46 34.55
C LEU A 557 -2.23 0.74 34.83
N MET A 558 -2.49 -0.38 34.14
CA MET A 558 -3.69 -1.22 34.32
C MET A 558 -3.67 -2.05 35.63
N GLY A 559 -2.55 -2.09 36.34
CA GLY A 559 -2.41 -2.85 37.60
C GLY A 559 -1.85 -4.26 37.43
N GLY A 560 -1.22 -4.56 36.30
CA GLY A 560 -0.48 -5.80 36.06
C GLY A 560 -1.02 -6.65 34.91
N LYS A 561 -0.28 -7.70 34.59
CA LYS A 561 -0.53 -8.59 33.45
C LYS A 561 -1.92 -9.21 33.40
N GLN A 562 -2.47 -9.59 34.59
CA GLN A 562 -3.80 -10.20 34.66
C GLN A 562 -4.90 -9.24 34.20
N VAL A 563 -4.90 -8.00 34.70
CA VAL A 563 -5.90 -6.99 34.35
C VAL A 563 -5.71 -6.60 32.85
N PHE A 564 -4.47 -6.43 32.42
CA PHE A 564 -4.15 -6.14 31.02
C PHE A 564 -4.72 -7.22 30.08
N ASN A 565 -4.51 -8.51 30.37
CA ASN A 565 -5.03 -9.61 29.56
C ASN A 565 -6.56 -9.65 29.59
N GLN A 566 -7.21 -9.41 30.76
CA GLN A 566 -8.67 -9.32 30.85
C GLN A 566 -9.24 -8.18 29.99
N MET A 567 -8.59 -7.01 30.01
CA MET A 567 -9.00 -5.88 29.17
C MET A 567 -8.81 -6.19 27.67
N LEU A 568 -7.69 -6.82 27.30
CA LEU A 568 -7.41 -7.19 25.91
C LEU A 568 -8.37 -8.29 25.43
N ASP A 569 -8.67 -9.30 26.25
CA ASP A 569 -9.70 -10.30 25.95
C ASP A 569 -11.08 -9.66 25.77
N SER A 570 -11.39 -8.61 26.52
CA SER A 570 -12.66 -7.90 26.43
C SER A 570 -12.88 -7.25 25.06
N VAL A 571 -11.82 -6.83 24.36
CA VAL A 571 -11.94 -6.30 22.99
C VAL A 571 -12.65 -7.28 22.04
N PHE A 572 -12.35 -8.57 22.19
CA PHE A 572 -12.94 -9.63 21.34
C PHE A 572 -14.30 -10.12 21.85
N ASN A 573 -14.61 -9.89 23.13
CA ASN A 573 -15.83 -10.36 23.78
C ASN A 573 -16.94 -9.29 23.86
N VAL A 574 -16.57 -8.00 23.88
CA VAL A 574 -17.54 -6.90 23.81
C VAL A 574 -18.24 -6.97 22.44
N PRO A 575 -19.56 -7.04 22.37
CA PRO A 575 -20.27 -7.03 21.10
C PRO A 575 -19.84 -5.82 20.23
N PRO A 576 -19.89 -5.90 18.89
CA PRO A 576 -19.49 -4.83 18.01
C PRO A 576 -20.52 -3.67 18.00
N LEU A 577 -20.84 -3.18 19.20
CA LEU A 577 -21.67 -2.01 19.43
C LEU A 577 -20.84 -0.76 19.21
N PHE A 578 -21.51 0.32 18.85
CA PHE A 578 -20.87 1.59 18.55
C PHE A 578 -21.78 2.78 18.91
N ASP A 579 -21.16 3.92 19.07
CA ASP A 579 -21.81 5.24 19.16
C ASP A 579 -21.21 6.10 18.02
N ASP A 580 -22.02 6.36 16.99
CA ASP A 580 -21.65 7.16 15.79
C ASP A 580 -22.04 8.63 15.90
N SER A 581 -22.43 9.10 17.08
CA SER A 581 -22.97 10.44 17.31
C SER A 581 -22.03 11.58 16.88
N TYR A 582 -20.72 11.33 16.83
CA TYR A 582 -19.74 12.31 16.36
C TYR A 582 -19.79 12.49 14.82
N TYR A 583 -19.84 11.39 14.09
CA TYR A 583 -19.90 11.42 12.62
C TYR A 583 -21.31 11.72 12.10
N GLY A 584 -22.34 11.44 12.87
CA GLY A 584 -23.74 11.59 12.48
C GLY A 584 -24.23 10.56 11.47
N ALA A 585 -23.39 9.56 11.16
CA ALA A 585 -23.68 8.44 10.27
C ALA A 585 -22.73 7.26 10.57
N VAL A 586 -23.15 6.05 10.21
CA VAL A 586 -22.30 4.85 10.28
C VAL A 586 -21.27 4.92 9.16
N ILE A 587 -20.02 5.19 9.50
CA ILE A 587 -18.89 5.15 8.58
C ILE A 587 -18.54 3.71 8.19
N HIS A 588 -17.78 3.53 7.11
CA HIS A 588 -17.52 2.19 6.57
C HIS A 588 -16.74 1.31 7.56
N GLU A 589 -15.81 1.85 8.34
CA GLU A 589 -14.99 1.11 9.32
C GLU A 589 -15.84 0.51 10.46
N ILE A 590 -16.88 1.22 10.87
CA ILE A 590 -17.87 0.70 11.84
C ILE A 590 -18.60 -0.51 11.24
N ARG A 591 -19.00 -0.40 9.98
CA ARG A 591 -19.71 -1.46 9.28
C ARG A 591 -18.83 -2.70 9.07
N GLU A 592 -17.58 -2.50 8.74
CA GLU A 592 -16.57 -3.54 8.59
C GLU A 592 -16.36 -4.28 9.92
N MET A 593 -16.19 -3.57 11.03
CA MET A 593 -16.12 -4.16 12.37
C MET A 593 -17.34 -5.03 12.67
N GLN A 594 -18.55 -4.54 12.35
CA GLN A 594 -19.78 -5.27 12.60
C GLN A 594 -19.88 -6.57 11.78
N ILE A 595 -19.54 -6.49 10.47
CA ILE A 595 -19.61 -7.63 9.55
C ILE A 595 -18.60 -8.72 9.93
N MET A 596 -17.39 -8.35 10.31
CA MET A 596 -16.35 -9.29 10.72
C MET A 596 -16.70 -9.97 12.05
N ASN A 597 -17.48 -9.33 12.91
CA ASN A 597 -18.00 -9.87 14.15
C ASN A 597 -16.92 -10.53 15.04
N MET A 598 -15.85 -9.78 15.28
CA MET A 598 -14.79 -10.14 16.23
C MET A 598 -14.75 -9.16 17.42
N GLY A 599 -15.91 -8.88 18.01
CA GLY A 599 -16.05 -7.89 19.07
C GLY A 599 -15.75 -6.47 18.57
N ASN A 600 -14.98 -5.70 19.33
CA ASN A 600 -14.47 -4.39 18.93
C ASN A 600 -13.07 -4.47 18.27
N TYR A 601 -12.61 -5.63 17.82
CA TYR A 601 -11.39 -5.76 17.03
C TYR A 601 -11.66 -5.39 15.57
N ALA A 602 -11.58 -4.10 15.27
CA ALA A 602 -11.84 -3.52 13.95
C ALA A 602 -10.60 -3.64 13.04
N HIS A 603 -10.19 -4.86 12.69
CA HIS A 603 -8.94 -5.13 11.94
C HIS A 603 -8.83 -4.40 10.61
N GLY A 604 -9.96 -4.06 9.99
CA GLY A 604 -10.01 -3.28 8.75
C GLY A 604 -9.42 -1.87 8.86
N ASN A 605 -9.13 -1.39 10.09
CA ASN A 605 -8.46 -0.12 10.30
C ASN A 605 -7.19 -0.29 11.16
N GLN A 606 -6.15 0.51 10.88
CA GLN A 606 -4.78 0.32 11.36
C GLN A 606 -4.58 0.43 12.87
N PRO A 607 -5.32 1.24 13.64
CA PRO A 607 -5.09 1.41 15.08
C PRO A 607 -5.07 0.12 15.87
N VAL A 608 -5.75 -0.94 15.42
CA VAL A 608 -5.88 -2.21 16.15
C VAL A 608 -4.94 -3.31 15.66
N GLN A 609 -4.30 -3.15 14.50
CA GLN A 609 -3.59 -4.24 13.81
C GLN A 609 -2.45 -4.87 14.64
N HIS A 610 -1.84 -4.14 15.57
CA HIS A 610 -0.80 -4.63 16.47
C HIS A 610 -1.33 -5.31 17.74
N MET A 611 -2.61 -5.09 18.10
CA MET A 611 -3.17 -5.47 19.41
C MET A 611 -3.02 -6.94 19.73
N ILE A 612 -3.26 -7.82 18.76
CA ILE A 612 -3.20 -9.28 18.95
C ILE A 612 -1.80 -9.79 19.30
N TYR A 613 -0.77 -9.00 19.04
CA TYR A 613 0.62 -9.30 19.39
C TYR A 613 0.98 -8.90 20.84
N LEU A 614 0.14 -8.10 21.51
CA LEU A 614 0.42 -7.58 22.83
C LEU A 614 0.39 -8.68 23.93
N TYR A 615 -0.28 -9.81 23.70
CA TYR A 615 -0.21 -10.97 24.59
C TYR A 615 1.23 -11.53 24.75
N GLY A 616 2.10 -11.29 23.76
CA GLY A 616 3.52 -11.63 23.85
C GLY A 616 4.28 -10.86 24.94
N TYR A 617 3.80 -9.66 25.32
CA TYR A 617 4.36 -8.85 26.39
C TYR A 617 3.82 -9.25 27.79
N SER A 618 2.63 -9.77 27.83
CA SER A 618 1.92 -10.07 29.07
C SER A 618 2.02 -11.53 29.50
N GLY A 619 2.74 -12.38 28.74
CA GLY A 619 3.01 -13.77 29.08
C GLY A 619 1.94 -14.77 28.66
N GLU A 620 1.08 -14.41 27.70
CA GLU A 620 0.07 -15.30 27.10
C GLU A 620 0.22 -15.41 25.57
N PRO A 621 1.43 -15.72 25.04
CA PRO A 621 1.70 -15.69 23.60
C PRO A 621 0.83 -16.64 22.76
N TRP A 622 0.24 -17.69 23.39
CA TRP A 622 -0.67 -18.60 22.70
C TRP A 622 -1.94 -17.88 22.21
N LYS A 623 -2.40 -16.83 22.90
CA LYS A 623 -3.54 -16.04 22.44
C LYS A 623 -3.19 -15.23 21.17
N THR A 624 -1.97 -14.71 21.07
CA THR A 624 -1.44 -14.12 19.83
C THR A 624 -1.54 -15.11 18.68
N GLN A 625 -1.06 -16.34 18.88
CA GLN A 625 -1.05 -17.39 17.85
C GLN A 625 -2.47 -17.71 17.36
N TYR A 626 -3.41 -17.87 18.28
CA TYR A 626 -4.82 -18.10 17.97
C TYR A 626 -5.44 -16.94 17.17
N TRP A 627 -5.32 -15.71 17.66
CA TRP A 627 -5.96 -14.57 17.03
C TRP A 627 -5.35 -14.22 15.67
N ILE A 628 -4.06 -14.42 15.45
CA ILE A 628 -3.43 -14.28 14.14
C ILE A 628 -4.08 -15.23 13.13
N ARG A 629 -4.23 -16.50 13.49
CA ARG A 629 -4.84 -17.52 12.61
C ARG A 629 -6.29 -17.14 12.30
N GLN A 630 -7.09 -16.80 13.32
CA GLN A 630 -8.47 -16.36 13.14
C GLN A 630 -8.58 -15.13 12.23
N THR A 631 -7.69 -14.17 12.37
CA THR A 631 -7.69 -12.96 11.54
C THR A 631 -7.33 -13.28 10.10
N MET A 632 -6.26 -14.04 9.85
CA MET A 632 -5.85 -14.42 8.50
C MET A 632 -6.93 -15.24 7.78
N ASP A 633 -7.56 -16.20 8.46
CA ASP A 633 -8.55 -17.10 7.86
C ASP A 633 -9.88 -16.41 7.58
N ARG A 634 -10.28 -15.46 8.41
CA ARG A 634 -11.60 -14.82 8.32
C ARG A 634 -11.60 -13.52 7.53
N MET A 635 -10.46 -12.82 7.47
CA MET A 635 -10.41 -11.44 7.01
C MET A 635 -9.63 -11.24 5.72
N TYR A 636 -8.99 -12.30 5.21
CA TYR A 636 -8.21 -12.23 3.97
C TYR A 636 -8.52 -13.40 3.05
N ASN A 637 -8.63 -13.10 1.75
CA ASN A 637 -8.70 -14.12 0.70
C ASN A 637 -8.25 -13.51 -0.64
N ALA A 638 -8.18 -14.33 -1.69
CA ALA A 638 -7.72 -13.89 -3.02
C ALA A 638 -8.85 -13.45 -3.97
N ASN A 639 -10.07 -13.23 -3.45
CA ASN A 639 -11.22 -12.78 -4.23
C ASN A 639 -11.30 -11.24 -4.31
N PRO A 640 -12.15 -10.68 -5.16
CA PRO A 640 -12.35 -9.23 -5.24
C PRO A 640 -12.79 -8.54 -3.94
N ASP A 641 -13.41 -9.28 -3.01
CA ASP A 641 -13.79 -8.83 -1.66
C ASP A 641 -12.78 -9.24 -0.57
N GLY A 642 -11.53 -9.44 -0.94
CA GLY A 642 -10.53 -10.15 -0.16
C GLY A 642 -9.89 -9.42 1.01
N TYR A 643 -10.34 -8.22 1.38
CA TYR A 643 -9.93 -7.49 2.58
C TYR A 643 -11.14 -7.17 3.46
N CYS A 644 -10.88 -6.90 4.73
CA CYS A 644 -11.92 -6.56 5.71
C CYS A 644 -12.05 -5.06 5.99
N GLY A 645 -11.46 -4.22 5.18
CA GLY A 645 -11.40 -2.76 5.24
C GLY A 645 -10.42 -2.25 4.20
N ASP A 646 -9.98 -1.01 4.31
CA ASP A 646 -9.06 -0.41 3.34
C ASP A 646 -7.69 -1.10 3.32
N GLU A 647 -7.13 -1.22 2.14
CA GLU A 647 -5.81 -1.82 1.94
C GLU A 647 -4.69 -0.85 2.36
N ASP A 648 -4.90 0.44 2.16
CA ASP A 648 -4.07 1.57 2.61
C ASP A 648 -2.60 1.48 2.23
N ASN A 649 -2.37 1.56 0.91
CA ASN A 649 -1.04 1.74 0.32
C ASN A 649 -0.02 0.68 0.73
N GLY A 650 -0.48 -0.55 0.92
CA GLY A 650 0.35 -1.71 1.28
C GLY A 650 0.34 -2.05 2.77
N GLN A 651 -0.24 -1.23 3.65
CA GLN A 651 -0.18 -1.48 5.10
C GLN A 651 -0.94 -2.74 5.52
N THR A 652 -2.21 -2.87 5.11
CA THR A 652 -3.03 -4.04 5.47
C THR A 652 -2.52 -5.31 4.80
N SER A 653 -1.96 -5.20 3.61
CA SER A 653 -1.26 -6.28 2.92
C SER A 653 0.04 -6.70 3.62
N ALA A 654 0.87 -5.74 4.03
CA ALA A 654 2.11 -6.02 4.75
C ALA A 654 1.86 -6.67 6.12
N TRP A 655 0.72 -6.35 6.77
CA TRP A 655 0.30 -7.05 7.99
C TRP A 655 0.13 -8.56 7.74
N TYR A 656 -0.57 -8.93 6.64
CA TYR A 656 -0.73 -10.34 6.28
C TYR A 656 0.61 -11.00 5.96
N VAL A 657 1.48 -10.32 5.21
CA VAL A 657 2.82 -10.85 4.87
C VAL A 657 3.65 -11.13 6.12
N PHE A 658 3.74 -10.17 7.05
CA PHE A 658 4.46 -10.37 8.32
C PHE A 658 3.84 -11.48 9.17
N SER A 659 2.53 -11.46 9.33
CA SER A 659 1.80 -12.45 10.13
C SER A 659 1.97 -13.87 9.56
N ALA A 660 1.98 -14.01 8.23
CA ALA A 660 2.22 -15.28 7.56
C ALA A 660 3.66 -15.79 7.74
N MET A 661 4.65 -14.88 7.86
CA MET A 661 6.03 -15.22 8.22
C MET A 661 6.18 -15.63 9.71
N GLY A 662 5.18 -15.32 10.54
CA GLY A 662 5.17 -15.68 11.95
C GLY A 662 5.79 -14.65 12.89
N PHE A 663 5.94 -13.39 12.49
CA PHE A 663 6.42 -12.29 13.35
C PHE A 663 5.89 -10.93 12.87
N TYR A 664 5.92 -9.90 13.72
CA TYR A 664 5.35 -8.59 13.44
C TYR A 664 6.10 -7.47 14.19
N PRO A 665 6.35 -6.31 13.56
CA PRO A 665 7.03 -5.17 14.16
C PRO A 665 6.07 -4.32 15.00
N VAL A 666 5.72 -4.75 16.22
CA VAL A 666 4.82 -3.98 17.12
C VAL A 666 5.35 -2.58 17.40
N CYS A 667 6.66 -2.44 17.51
CA CYS A 667 7.33 -1.17 17.79
C CYS A 667 8.45 -0.91 16.77
N PRO A 668 8.15 -0.33 15.60
CA PRO A 668 9.18 0.10 14.67
C PRO A 668 10.21 1.01 15.35
N GLY A 669 11.48 0.82 15.05
CA GLY A 669 12.58 1.49 15.74
C GLY A 669 13.16 0.73 16.95
N SER A 670 12.48 -0.30 17.46
CA SER A 670 13.02 -1.14 18.55
C SER A 670 14.06 -2.16 18.09
N GLY A 671 14.04 -2.51 16.80
CA GLY A 671 14.85 -3.60 16.24
C GLY A 671 14.37 -4.98 16.64
N GLU A 672 13.14 -5.13 17.15
CA GLU A 672 12.53 -6.39 17.53
C GLU A 672 11.21 -6.64 16.78
N TYR A 673 10.96 -7.92 16.48
CA TYR A 673 9.74 -8.42 15.87
C TYR A 673 9.09 -9.43 16.81
N VAL A 674 7.85 -9.19 17.17
CA VAL A 674 7.10 -10.05 18.09
C VAL A 674 6.67 -11.31 17.35
N LEU A 675 6.92 -12.49 17.96
CA LEU A 675 6.60 -13.77 17.36
C LEU A 675 5.12 -14.10 17.46
N GLY A 676 4.60 -14.63 16.37
CA GLY A 676 3.27 -15.24 16.26
C GLY A 676 3.37 -16.72 15.92
N ALA A 677 2.63 -17.15 14.91
CA ALA A 677 2.65 -18.49 14.35
C ALA A 677 2.70 -18.42 12.83
N PRO A 678 3.67 -19.07 12.15
CA PRO A 678 3.77 -19.04 10.71
C PRO A 678 2.55 -19.70 10.05
N ARG A 679 2.14 -19.17 8.88
CA ARG A 679 1.01 -19.71 8.12
C ARG A 679 1.41 -20.92 7.28
N PHE A 680 2.62 -20.93 6.73
CA PHE A 680 3.08 -21.91 5.74
C PHE A 680 4.07 -22.90 6.31
N ASP A 681 4.15 -24.07 5.69
CA ASP A 681 5.08 -25.14 6.12
C ASP A 681 6.54 -24.75 5.96
N GLU A 682 6.85 -24.08 4.84
CA GLU A 682 8.22 -23.61 4.56
C GLU A 682 8.18 -22.23 3.87
N MET A 683 9.01 -21.33 4.36
CA MET A 683 9.28 -20.04 3.74
C MET A 683 10.77 -19.75 3.73
N THR A 684 11.24 -19.08 2.68
CA THR A 684 12.62 -18.59 2.59
C THR A 684 12.62 -17.12 2.17
N LEU A 685 13.24 -16.27 2.99
CA LEU A 685 13.40 -14.85 2.71
C LEU A 685 14.84 -14.62 2.20
N HIS A 686 14.99 -14.15 0.98
CA HIS A 686 16.26 -13.79 0.35
C HIS A 686 16.56 -12.32 0.59
N LEU A 687 17.47 -12.04 1.51
CA LEU A 687 17.81 -10.68 1.93
C LEU A 687 18.80 -10.01 0.94
N GLU A 688 18.74 -8.69 0.81
CA GLU A 688 19.66 -7.94 -0.08
C GLU A 688 21.14 -8.04 0.33
N ASN A 689 21.44 -8.41 1.56
CA ASN A 689 22.80 -8.66 2.02
C ASN A 689 23.37 -10.05 1.62
N GLY A 690 22.62 -10.82 0.81
CA GLY A 690 22.99 -12.14 0.33
C GLY A 690 22.74 -13.29 1.31
N LYS A 691 22.18 -13.02 2.49
CA LYS A 691 21.78 -14.05 3.45
C LYS A 691 20.31 -14.43 3.26
N SER A 692 19.92 -15.56 3.86
CA SER A 692 18.52 -16.01 3.83
C SER A 692 18.00 -16.33 5.22
N VAL A 693 16.74 -16.01 5.45
CA VAL A 693 15.99 -16.47 6.63
C VAL A 693 15.13 -17.66 6.20
N SER A 694 15.26 -18.78 6.89
CA SER A 694 14.41 -19.95 6.67
C SER A 694 13.42 -20.14 7.81
N ILE A 695 12.18 -20.42 7.46
CA ILE A 695 11.09 -20.69 8.40
C ILE A 695 10.49 -22.04 8.03
N LYS A 696 10.55 -22.99 8.95
CA LYS A 696 9.94 -24.30 8.79
C LYS A 696 8.96 -24.53 9.92
N ALA A 697 7.73 -24.90 9.59
CA ALA A 697 6.69 -25.25 10.55
C ALA A 697 6.26 -26.71 10.31
N CYS A 698 6.63 -27.58 11.26
CA CYS A 698 6.25 -28.98 11.25
C CYS A 698 4.85 -29.11 11.87
N ASN A 699 4.05 -30.08 11.38
CA ASN A 699 2.67 -30.32 11.84
C ASN A 699 1.78 -29.08 11.72
N ASN A 700 1.96 -28.25 10.66
CA ASN A 700 1.27 -26.98 10.49
C ASN A 700 -0.05 -27.14 9.73
N GLU A 701 -0.94 -27.99 10.23
CA GLU A 701 -2.31 -28.17 9.73
C GLU A 701 -3.22 -27.03 10.24
N ASP A 702 -4.43 -26.92 9.66
CA ASP A 702 -5.34 -25.81 9.97
C ASP A 702 -5.73 -25.76 11.46
N GLU A 703 -5.93 -26.90 12.11
CA GLU A 703 -6.23 -26.98 13.52
C GLU A 703 -5.02 -26.67 14.42
N ASN A 704 -3.79 -26.79 13.90
CA ASN A 704 -2.55 -26.66 14.65
C ASN A 704 -2.04 -25.22 14.64
N CYS A 705 -2.78 -24.31 15.25
CA CYS A 705 -2.41 -22.89 15.27
C CYS A 705 -1.42 -22.49 16.38
N TYR A 706 -1.13 -23.38 17.33
CA TYR A 706 -0.29 -23.08 18.47
C TYR A 706 1.14 -23.57 18.31
N VAL A 707 2.09 -22.80 18.78
CA VAL A 707 3.53 -23.17 18.82
C VAL A 707 3.80 -24.01 20.04
N LYS A 708 4.02 -25.31 19.85
CA LYS A 708 4.41 -26.24 20.90
C LYS A 708 5.89 -26.02 21.29
N THR A 709 6.77 -25.99 20.31
CA THR A 709 8.19 -25.66 20.50
C THR A 709 8.72 -24.80 19.36
N LEU A 710 9.79 -24.05 19.63
CA LEU A 710 10.52 -23.29 18.64
C LEU A 710 12.02 -23.48 18.85
N GLN A 711 12.74 -23.69 17.75
CA GLN A 711 14.19 -23.59 17.71
C GLN A 711 14.60 -22.43 16.81
N LEU A 712 15.59 -21.67 17.24
CA LEU A 712 16.26 -20.64 16.46
C LEU A 712 17.72 -21.05 16.29
N ASN A 713 18.18 -21.19 15.03
CA ASN A 713 19.54 -21.62 14.69
C ASN A 713 19.95 -22.94 15.40
N GLY A 714 19.03 -23.89 15.50
CA GLY A 714 19.23 -25.20 16.10
C GLY A 714 19.17 -25.24 17.64
N ALA A 715 18.97 -24.11 18.32
CA ALA A 715 18.83 -24.04 19.77
C ALA A 715 17.38 -23.79 20.19
N PRO A 716 16.92 -24.39 21.32
CA PRO A 716 15.60 -24.09 21.86
C PRO A 716 15.41 -22.58 22.12
N TYR A 717 14.28 -22.04 21.75
CA TYR A 717 14.00 -20.62 21.82
C TYR A 717 12.66 -20.33 22.49
N THR A 718 12.69 -19.67 23.65
CA THR A 718 11.51 -19.39 24.46
C THR A 718 10.98 -17.97 24.30
N LYS A 719 11.82 -17.03 23.85
CA LYS A 719 11.44 -15.62 23.70
C LYS A 719 10.24 -15.43 22.79
N ASN A 720 9.47 -14.38 23.05
CA ASN A 720 8.32 -13.98 22.25
C ASN A 720 8.68 -12.94 21.16
N TYR A 721 9.96 -12.78 20.87
CA TYR A 721 10.45 -11.86 19.84
C TYR A 721 11.72 -12.41 19.19
N VAL A 722 12.03 -11.91 18.01
CA VAL A 722 13.30 -12.08 17.34
C VAL A 722 13.89 -10.70 17.02
N THR A 723 15.21 -10.59 17.06
CA THR A 723 15.86 -9.31 16.78
C THR A 723 16.14 -9.15 15.27
N ARG A 724 16.19 -7.89 14.80
CA ARG A 724 16.66 -7.58 13.45
C ARG A 724 18.04 -8.19 13.20
N THR A 725 18.93 -8.16 14.20
CA THR A 725 20.29 -8.75 14.08
C THR A 725 20.21 -10.24 13.76
N ASP A 726 19.32 -10.98 14.42
CA ASP A 726 19.12 -12.41 14.12
C ASP A 726 18.67 -12.60 12.68
N LEU A 727 17.65 -11.84 12.23
CA LEU A 727 17.13 -11.92 10.87
C LEU A 727 18.22 -11.58 9.84
N MET A 728 18.92 -10.46 10.01
CA MET A 728 19.95 -9.99 9.06
C MET A 728 21.18 -10.92 9.02
N ASN A 729 21.41 -11.72 10.04
CA ASN A 729 22.45 -12.75 10.06
C ASN A 729 22.04 -14.06 9.41
N GLY A 730 20.80 -14.22 8.97
CA GLY A 730 20.30 -15.42 8.31
C GLY A 730 19.75 -16.42 9.33
N ALA A 731 18.65 -16.07 10.02
CA ALA A 731 18.00 -16.90 11.02
C ALA A 731 17.37 -18.16 10.42
N GLN A 732 17.42 -19.26 11.19
CA GLN A 732 16.72 -20.52 10.88
C GLN A 732 15.69 -20.80 11.99
N PHE A 733 14.42 -20.73 11.65
CA PHE A 733 13.30 -21.06 12.54
C PHE A 733 12.80 -22.47 12.25
N VAL A 734 12.63 -23.27 13.32
CA VAL A 734 11.95 -24.57 13.24
C VAL A 734 10.87 -24.60 14.31
N TYR A 735 9.62 -24.52 13.86
CA TYR A 735 8.43 -24.61 14.70
C TYR A 735 7.92 -26.06 14.71
N ASP A 736 7.46 -26.52 15.87
CA ASP A 736 6.60 -27.69 16.03
C ASP A 736 5.22 -27.17 16.46
N MET A 737 4.22 -27.34 15.60
CA MET A 737 2.88 -26.81 15.79
C MET A 737 1.97 -27.82 16.48
N ALA A 738 0.91 -27.37 17.15
CA ALA A 738 -0.06 -28.21 17.85
C ALA A 738 -1.45 -27.58 17.87
N SER A 739 -2.47 -28.42 18.08
CA SER A 739 -3.87 -28.01 18.28
C SER A 739 -4.17 -27.47 19.68
N GLU A 740 -3.30 -27.76 20.65
CA GLU A 740 -3.44 -27.31 22.03
C GLU A 740 -2.41 -26.26 22.41
N PRO A 741 -2.79 -25.21 23.17
CA PRO A 741 -1.89 -24.13 23.53
C PRO A 741 -0.81 -24.57 24.52
N ASN A 742 0.45 -24.26 24.27
CA ASN A 742 1.52 -24.39 25.23
C ASN A 742 1.56 -23.16 26.16
N LYS A 743 0.90 -23.26 27.33
CA LYS A 743 0.78 -22.18 28.30
C LYS A 743 2.03 -21.98 29.16
N GLN A 744 3.11 -22.70 28.91
CA GLN A 744 4.37 -22.58 29.65
C GLN A 744 5.46 -21.86 28.84
N ARG A 745 5.36 -21.88 27.49
CA ARG A 745 6.32 -21.25 26.62
C ARG A 745 6.11 -19.72 26.61
N GLY A 746 7.20 -18.96 26.71
CA GLY A 746 7.19 -17.50 26.57
C GLY A 746 6.57 -16.74 27.73
N THR A 747 6.53 -17.36 28.91
CA THR A 747 5.89 -16.77 30.11
C THR A 747 6.86 -16.05 31.06
N ALA A 748 8.16 -16.29 30.90
CA ALA A 748 9.18 -15.62 31.72
C ALA A 748 9.27 -14.11 31.34
N GLU A 749 9.65 -13.29 32.33
CA GLU A 749 9.87 -11.86 32.09
C GLU A 749 10.96 -11.58 31.05
N SER A 750 11.98 -12.44 30.99
CA SER A 750 13.07 -12.37 29.98
C SER A 750 12.60 -12.71 28.55
N ASP A 751 11.45 -13.35 28.42
CA ASP A 751 10.89 -13.75 27.15
C ASP A 751 10.05 -12.63 26.49
N ALA A 752 9.67 -11.61 27.29
CA ALA A 752 8.87 -10.50 26.80
C ALA A 752 9.68 -9.57 25.88
N PRO A 753 9.06 -9.03 24.80
CA PRO A 753 9.71 -8.10 23.90
C PRO A 753 10.09 -6.77 24.58
N TYR A 754 10.78 -5.92 23.81
CA TYR A 754 11.20 -4.58 24.21
C TYR A 754 10.04 -3.73 24.78
N SER A 755 10.33 -3.01 25.86
CA SER A 755 9.46 -1.96 26.38
C SER A 755 10.31 -0.87 27.03
N PHE A 756 9.97 0.41 26.75
CA PHE A 756 10.80 1.54 27.11
C PHE A 756 11.00 1.68 28.64
N SER A 757 9.98 1.41 29.44
CA SER A 757 10.06 1.47 30.90
C SER A 757 10.96 0.37 31.53
N LYS A 758 11.25 -0.73 30.80
CA LYS A 758 12.17 -1.79 31.24
C LYS A 758 13.65 -1.47 30.97
N VAL A 759 13.94 -0.49 30.16
CA VAL A 759 15.32 -0.09 29.88
C VAL A 759 15.89 0.58 31.13
N LYS A 760 16.89 -0.06 31.76
CA LYS A 760 17.58 0.54 32.94
C LYS A 760 18.13 1.92 32.54
N LYS A 761 17.89 2.92 33.41
CA LYS A 761 18.35 4.31 33.24
C LYS A 761 19.85 4.45 33.10
#